data_53b11b68d7c210660ad66e0a66a6cfb8
#
_entry.id   53b11b68d7c210660ad66e0a66a6cfb8
#
_cell.length_a   1.000
_cell.length_b   1.000
_cell.length_c   1.000
_cell.angle_alpha   90.00
_cell.angle_beta   90.00
_cell.angle_gamma   90.00
#
_symmetry.space_group_name_H-M   'P 1'
#
loop_
_entity.id
_entity.type
_entity.pdbx_description
1 polymer ?
#
loop_
_entity_poly.entity_id
_entity_poly.type
_entity_poly.pdbx_seq_one_letter_code
_entity_poly.pdbx_strand_id
1 'polypeptide(L)'
;MEQAVAQLDLRSARYSLQPELEIARLLPAEDCTPEVAREYTRWLATHHYENFTVVSWLLPRHLHQHFYNVYAYCRWSDDLGDEVPDHARALHLLDAWEDELRLIYEPGRGPAHPVLIALRETVRAKDIPIRPFSDLLRAFRQDQVVHRYATWDGVLDYCVYSANPVGRLVLYLCDYRDPERQRLSDFTCTALQLANFWQDVSRDLEKGRLYIPLDALAAHRLTEAEIVERRFDGRYVSLMRWLIARTRELFAAGLPLAESVDASLRVDLELFSRGGLAVLNAIESSGYNTLHHRPALTKAAKLRLLGGALVRKMLAGASSRNHSVVVTTATNRTKPEDNDRVRASYAECNRIARAAHSSFYLAFFGLRREKRNALCALYAFMRLVDNVSDEPGDVESKRRGLARWRAMLDDAVSGRTDGHPILPALADTISRFEIPTRYFHDLILGAEMDLTVTSYATFDRLSEYCYRVAGTVGLTCLHVFGFRDPRAPDLAERLGLAFQLTNILRDVAPDFAMGRVYIPQEDLDRFGCRAEDLRGPLTDSLRELLEFEADRAWRLYQEGAPLIDQVEPGSRATLGALIRTYSTLLARIEERGFDVFTSRVSLSRTEKLQYLLSAGLRAGLTSKTSGRWEKDVLAKRSGDRRRSGGAGLRRRAG
;
A
#
# COMPACT_ATOMS: atom_id res chain seq x y z
N MET A 1 2.65 1.70 -42.07
CA MET A 1 1.92 2.03 -40.82
C MET A 1 2.48 3.28 -40.14
N GLU A 2 3.75 3.34 -39.77
CA GLU A 2 4.38 4.61 -39.32
C GLU A 2 4.32 5.74 -40.35
N GLN A 3 4.30 5.44 -41.64
CA GLN A 3 4.15 6.44 -42.71
C GLN A 3 2.73 7.02 -42.83
N ALA A 4 1.69 6.27 -42.51
CA ALA A 4 0.30 6.76 -42.55
C ALA A 4 0.02 7.70 -41.35
N VAL A 5 0.60 7.44 -40.17
CA VAL A 5 0.53 8.32 -39.00
C VAL A 5 1.42 9.56 -39.21
N ALA A 6 2.51 9.45 -39.98
CA ALA A 6 3.39 10.57 -40.29
C ALA A 6 2.81 11.51 -41.38
N GLN A 7 1.89 11.04 -42.25
CA GLN A 7 1.14 11.88 -43.20
C GLN A 7 0.01 12.68 -42.52
N LEU A 8 -0.51 12.20 -41.40
CA LEU A 8 -1.29 12.98 -40.47
C LEU A 8 -0.26 13.74 -39.62
N ASP A 9 -0.12 15.03 -39.79
CA ASP A 9 0.82 15.88 -39.02
C ASP A 9 0.41 15.97 -37.51
N LEU A 10 0.00 14.83 -36.95
CA LEU A 10 -0.44 14.62 -35.58
C LEU A 10 0.71 14.71 -34.57
N ARG A 11 1.97 14.63 -35.04
CA ARG A 11 3.17 14.76 -34.19
C ARG A 11 3.69 16.16 -34.04
N SER A 12 3.36 17.08 -34.97
CA SER A 12 3.83 18.47 -34.94
C SER A 12 2.80 19.46 -34.39
N ALA A 13 1.53 19.09 -34.33
CA ALA A 13 0.56 19.82 -33.55
C ALA A 13 0.93 19.68 -32.07
N ARG A 14 1.65 20.64 -31.51
CA ARG A 14 1.45 20.96 -30.12
C ARG A 14 -0.06 21.04 -29.98
N TYR A 15 -0.66 20.12 -29.23
CA TYR A 15 -2.07 20.16 -28.88
C TYR A 15 -2.32 21.36 -27.95
N SER A 16 -2.23 22.56 -28.48
CA SER A 16 -3.23 23.54 -28.22
C SER A 16 -4.36 23.10 -29.12
N LEU A 17 -5.31 22.36 -28.56
CA LEU A 17 -6.56 22.06 -29.23
C LEU A 17 -7.10 23.39 -29.74
N GLN A 18 -7.12 23.52 -31.07
CA GLN A 18 -8.09 24.40 -31.71
C GLN A 18 -9.23 23.49 -32.13
N PRO A 19 -10.16 23.18 -31.19
CA PRO A 19 -11.28 22.26 -31.45
C PRO A 19 -12.09 22.70 -32.69
N GLU A 20 -12.07 24.01 -32.98
CA GLU A 20 -12.73 24.64 -34.10
C GLU A 20 -12.22 24.15 -35.45
N LEU A 21 -10.93 23.83 -35.57
CA LEU A 21 -10.32 23.42 -36.83
C LEU A 21 -10.42 21.92 -37.07
N GLU A 22 -10.56 21.12 -36.01
CA GLU A 22 -10.41 19.66 -36.11
C GLU A 22 -11.71 18.91 -36.30
N ILE A 23 -12.85 19.37 -35.75
CA ILE A 23 -14.16 18.76 -36.10
C ILE A 23 -14.52 19.03 -37.57
N ALA A 24 -14.06 20.18 -38.11
CA ALA A 24 -14.30 20.56 -39.50
C ALA A 24 -13.24 20.04 -40.51
N ARG A 25 -12.06 19.60 -40.03
CA ARG A 25 -10.93 19.13 -40.86
C ARG A 25 -10.53 17.69 -40.64
N LEU A 26 -11.37 16.92 -39.96
CA LEU A 26 -11.09 15.51 -39.81
C LEU A 26 -11.04 14.86 -41.18
N LEU A 27 -10.07 13.98 -41.34
CA LEU A 27 -9.90 13.12 -42.50
C LEU A 27 -11.25 12.72 -43.05
N PRO A 28 -11.43 12.73 -44.40
CA PRO A 28 -12.57 12.10 -44.99
C PRO A 28 -12.78 10.74 -44.32
N ALA A 29 -14.02 10.41 -43.98
CA ALA A 29 -14.34 9.15 -43.25
C ALA A 29 -13.79 7.90 -43.97
N GLU A 30 -13.48 8.01 -45.25
CA GLU A 30 -12.87 7.00 -46.09
C GLU A 30 -11.40 6.69 -45.74
N ASP A 31 -10.66 7.64 -45.14
CA ASP A 31 -9.23 7.48 -44.81
C ASP A 31 -8.98 7.08 -43.33
N CYS A 32 -9.97 7.15 -42.46
CA CYS A 32 -9.84 6.77 -41.07
C CYS A 32 -10.29 5.34 -40.82
N THR A 33 -9.37 4.39 -40.97
CA THR A 33 -9.65 2.99 -40.61
C THR A 33 -9.75 2.78 -39.11
N PRO A 34 -10.44 1.71 -38.64
CA PRO A 34 -10.48 1.37 -37.20
C PRO A 34 -9.10 1.21 -36.55
N GLU A 35 -8.08 0.77 -37.30
CA GLU A 35 -6.70 0.63 -36.84
C GLU A 35 -6.09 1.99 -36.52
N VAL A 36 -6.21 2.95 -37.41
CA VAL A 36 -5.75 4.35 -37.24
C VAL A 36 -6.47 4.99 -36.06
N ALA A 37 -7.76 4.79 -35.93
CA ALA A 37 -8.57 5.29 -34.82
C ALA A 37 -8.10 4.73 -33.47
N ARG A 38 -7.77 3.42 -33.37
CA ARG A 38 -7.21 2.81 -32.15
C ARG A 38 -5.83 3.35 -31.81
N GLU A 39 -4.95 3.57 -32.79
CA GLU A 39 -3.64 4.17 -32.55
C GLU A 39 -3.76 5.59 -32.04
N TYR A 40 -4.68 6.36 -32.59
CA TYR A 40 -4.96 7.74 -32.15
C TYR A 40 -5.42 7.79 -30.69
N THR A 41 -6.43 7.00 -30.30
CA THR A 41 -6.92 6.97 -28.92
C THR A 41 -5.87 6.47 -27.94
N ARG A 42 -5.03 5.51 -28.34
CA ARG A 42 -3.87 5.06 -27.55
C ARG A 42 -2.86 6.18 -27.36
N TRP A 43 -2.50 6.86 -28.45
CA TRP A 43 -1.57 7.97 -28.40
C TRP A 43 -2.09 9.08 -27.48
N LEU A 44 -3.34 9.49 -27.62
CA LEU A 44 -3.98 10.51 -26.78
C LEU A 44 -3.92 10.12 -25.28
N ALA A 45 -4.26 8.89 -24.95
CA ALA A 45 -4.25 8.39 -23.58
C ALA A 45 -2.84 8.28 -22.95
N THR A 46 -1.80 8.09 -23.76
CA THR A 46 -0.43 7.87 -23.27
C THR A 46 0.44 9.14 -23.24
N HIS A 47 0.06 10.19 -24.01
CA HIS A 47 0.85 11.44 -24.12
C HIS A 47 0.23 12.61 -23.38
N HIS A 48 -1.02 12.54 -22.97
CA HIS A 48 -1.63 13.56 -22.14
C HIS A 48 -1.19 13.45 -20.68
N TYR A 49 -0.81 14.59 -20.08
CA TYR A 49 -0.06 14.71 -18.82
C TYR A 49 -0.84 14.29 -17.54
N GLU A 50 -2.11 13.98 -17.61
CA GLU A 50 -2.92 13.67 -16.42
C GLU A 50 -3.07 12.18 -16.17
N ASN A 51 -2.49 11.71 -15.07
CA ASN A 51 -2.80 10.52 -14.21
C ASN A 51 -3.30 9.18 -14.84
N PHE A 52 -3.68 9.10 -16.10
CA PHE A 52 -4.30 7.91 -16.68
C PHE A 52 -3.31 6.80 -17.05
N THR A 53 -2.08 7.15 -17.35
CA THR A 53 -1.00 6.18 -17.70
C THR A 53 -0.76 5.15 -16.59
N VAL A 54 -1.05 5.52 -15.36
CA VAL A 54 -0.86 4.65 -14.18
C VAL A 54 -2.00 3.64 -14.04
N VAL A 55 -3.22 4.04 -14.34
CA VAL A 55 -4.41 3.17 -14.29
C VAL A 55 -4.33 2.09 -15.38
N SER A 56 -3.91 2.45 -16.59
CA SER A 56 -3.77 1.50 -17.70
C SER A 56 -2.72 0.42 -17.45
N TRP A 57 -1.70 0.69 -16.64
CA TRP A 57 -0.66 -0.28 -16.27
C TRP A 57 -1.15 -1.38 -15.33
N LEU A 58 -2.15 -1.04 -14.53
CA LEU A 58 -2.71 -1.94 -13.53
C LEU A 58 -3.86 -2.80 -14.07
N LEU A 59 -4.50 -2.42 -15.17
CA LEU A 59 -5.61 -3.15 -15.78
C LEU A 59 -5.14 -4.36 -16.63
N PRO A 60 -5.98 -5.40 -16.80
CA PRO A 60 -5.71 -6.48 -17.72
C PRO A 60 -5.46 -5.97 -19.15
N ARG A 61 -4.45 -6.51 -19.83
CA ARG A 61 -4.02 -6.02 -21.15
C ARG A 61 -5.12 -5.98 -22.20
N HIS A 62 -6.07 -6.93 -22.17
CA HIS A 62 -7.19 -6.98 -23.12
C HIS A 62 -8.18 -5.83 -22.94
N LEU A 63 -8.19 -5.14 -21.80
CA LEU A 63 -9.04 -3.99 -21.53
C LEU A 63 -8.37 -2.66 -21.93
N HIS A 64 -7.04 -2.62 -22.13
CA HIS A 64 -6.31 -1.37 -22.32
C HIS A 64 -6.88 -0.52 -23.47
N GLN A 65 -7.15 -1.13 -24.64
CA GLN A 65 -7.68 -0.37 -25.77
C GLN A 65 -9.08 0.20 -25.50
N HIS A 66 -9.92 -0.54 -24.79
CA HIS A 66 -11.25 -0.06 -24.40
C HIS A 66 -11.17 1.15 -23.46
N PHE A 67 -10.23 1.10 -22.50
CA PHE A 67 -9.97 2.24 -21.61
C PHE A 67 -9.43 3.46 -22.38
N TYR A 68 -8.52 3.26 -23.35
CA TYR A 68 -8.01 4.35 -24.19
C TYR A 68 -9.14 5.00 -25.00
N ASN A 69 -10.06 4.22 -25.54
CA ASN A 69 -11.17 4.72 -26.32
C ASN A 69 -12.14 5.55 -25.46
N VAL A 70 -12.49 5.07 -24.27
CA VAL A 70 -13.36 5.79 -23.33
C VAL A 70 -12.66 7.05 -22.80
N TYR A 71 -11.38 6.97 -22.45
CA TYR A 71 -10.61 8.13 -22.02
C TYR A 71 -10.55 9.20 -23.10
N ALA A 72 -10.27 8.81 -24.33
CA ALA A 72 -10.21 9.76 -25.44
C ALA A 72 -11.54 10.49 -25.65
N TYR A 73 -12.67 9.77 -25.50
CA TYR A 73 -14.00 10.39 -25.54
C TYR A 73 -14.19 11.41 -24.41
N CYS A 74 -13.89 11.02 -23.17
CA CYS A 74 -14.02 11.91 -22.03
C CYS A 74 -13.15 13.16 -22.20
N ARG A 75 -11.91 12.99 -22.66
CA ARG A 75 -10.97 14.11 -22.85
C ARG A 75 -11.44 15.06 -23.95
N TRP A 76 -11.85 14.54 -25.12
CA TRP A 76 -12.39 15.38 -26.19
C TRP A 76 -13.64 16.15 -25.76
N SER A 77 -14.53 15.50 -25.04
CA SER A 77 -15.73 16.14 -24.51
C SER A 77 -15.41 17.27 -23.53
N ASP A 78 -14.41 17.07 -22.66
CA ASP A 78 -13.88 18.05 -21.72
C ASP A 78 -13.26 19.25 -22.45
N ASP A 79 -12.39 18.99 -23.44
CA ASP A 79 -11.73 20.03 -24.22
C ASP A 79 -12.73 20.89 -25.02
N LEU A 80 -13.80 20.29 -25.55
CA LEU A 80 -14.87 21.04 -26.23
C LEU A 80 -15.61 21.98 -25.27
N GLY A 81 -15.71 21.62 -23.98
CA GLY A 81 -16.31 22.45 -22.96
C GLY A 81 -15.36 23.50 -22.38
N ASP A 82 -14.08 23.17 -22.15
CA ASP A 82 -13.16 23.98 -21.35
C ASP A 82 -12.17 24.83 -22.19
N GLU A 83 -11.80 24.35 -23.40
CA GLU A 83 -10.77 25.00 -24.21
C GLU A 83 -11.33 25.93 -25.31
N VAL A 84 -12.67 25.93 -25.52
CA VAL A 84 -13.34 26.81 -26.47
C VAL A 84 -13.75 28.11 -25.77
N PRO A 85 -13.17 29.28 -26.12
CA PRO A 85 -13.41 30.52 -25.37
C PRO A 85 -14.83 31.07 -25.51
N ASP A 86 -15.50 30.81 -26.62
CA ASP A 86 -16.86 31.26 -26.88
C ASP A 86 -17.87 30.21 -26.43
N HIS A 87 -18.67 30.53 -25.39
CA HIS A 87 -19.66 29.61 -24.81
C HIS A 87 -20.73 29.15 -25.81
N ALA A 88 -21.20 30.01 -26.69
CA ALA A 88 -22.21 29.63 -27.70
C ALA A 88 -21.58 28.64 -28.70
N ARG A 89 -20.34 28.86 -29.10
CA ARG A 89 -19.60 27.96 -29.95
C ARG A 89 -19.33 26.61 -29.26
N ALA A 90 -18.93 26.63 -27.96
CA ALA A 90 -18.75 25.39 -27.19
C ALA A 90 -20.04 24.56 -27.14
N LEU A 91 -21.19 25.17 -26.87
CA LEU A 91 -22.48 24.50 -26.88
C LEU A 91 -22.79 23.87 -28.22
N HIS A 92 -22.58 24.60 -29.32
CA HIS A 92 -22.80 24.09 -30.69
C HIS A 92 -21.91 22.88 -31.01
N LEU A 93 -20.61 22.94 -30.57
CA LEU A 93 -19.68 21.83 -30.79
C LEU A 93 -20.04 20.60 -29.93
N LEU A 94 -20.50 20.79 -28.71
CA LEU A 94 -20.99 19.71 -27.85
C LEU A 94 -22.26 19.05 -28.41
N ASP A 95 -23.14 19.84 -29.07
CA ASP A 95 -24.33 19.30 -29.76
C ASP A 95 -23.93 18.47 -30.98
N ALA A 96 -23.04 18.99 -31.82
CA ALA A 96 -22.51 18.24 -32.98
C ALA A 96 -21.78 16.95 -32.55
N TRP A 97 -21.05 17.01 -31.40
CA TRP A 97 -20.37 15.86 -30.84
C TRP A 97 -21.36 14.78 -30.35
N GLU A 98 -22.48 15.19 -29.75
CA GLU A 98 -23.54 14.26 -29.36
C GLU A 98 -24.26 13.63 -30.57
N ASP A 99 -24.48 14.40 -31.64
CA ASP A 99 -25.06 13.85 -32.87
C ASP A 99 -24.14 12.78 -33.49
N GLU A 100 -22.81 13.03 -33.54
CA GLU A 100 -21.83 12.03 -33.99
C GLU A 100 -21.79 10.81 -33.03
N LEU A 101 -21.94 11.01 -31.70
CA LEU A 101 -22.04 9.93 -30.74
C LEU A 101 -23.26 9.03 -30.98
N ARG A 102 -24.42 9.59 -31.36
CA ARG A 102 -25.64 8.82 -31.64
C ARG A 102 -25.45 7.87 -32.80
N LEU A 103 -24.62 8.22 -33.80
CA LEU A 103 -24.30 7.35 -34.93
C LEU A 103 -23.62 6.03 -34.55
N ILE A 104 -23.04 5.94 -33.34
CA ILE A 104 -22.52 4.68 -32.81
C ILE A 104 -23.62 3.64 -32.61
N TYR A 105 -24.81 4.10 -32.20
CA TYR A 105 -25.95 3.26 -31.80
C TYR A 105 -26.98 3.06 -32.93
N GLU A 106 -26.85 3.80 -34.01
CA GLU A 106 -27.75 3.70 -35.16
C GLU A 106 -27.24 2.66 -36.19
N PRO A 107 -28.14 1.98 -36.88
CA PRO A 107 -27.78 1.14 -38.00
C PRO A 107 -27.45 2.01 -39.24
N GLY A 108 -26.41 1.70 -39.98
CA GLY A 108 -26.03 2.40 -41.21
C GLY A 108 -24.73 3.17 -41.09
N ARG A 109 -24.75 4.47 -41.42
CA ARG A 109 -23.57 5.34 -41.43
C ARG A 109 -22.99 5.44 -40.01
N GLY A 110 -21.70 5.15 -39.85
CA GLY A 110 -21.00 5.31 -38.58
C GLY A 110 -20.47 6.73 -38.40
N PRO A 111 -19.92 7.02 -37.20
CA PRO A 111 -19.26 8.31 -36.90
C PRO A 111 -18.01 8.49 -37.77
N ALA A 112 -17.66 9.75 -38.05
CA ALA A 112 -16.49 10.11 -38.85
C ALA A 112 -15.25 10.39 -37.98
N HIS A 113 -15.44 10.82 -36.72
CA HIS A 113 -14.34 11.19 -35.82
C HIS A 113 -13.54 9.98 -35.32
N PRO A 114 -12.18 9.96 -35.36
CA PRO A 114 -11.36 8.83 -34.95
C PRO A 114 -11.67 8.31 -33.54
N VAL A 115 -11.91 9.21 -32.57
CA VAL A 115 -12.30 8.84 -31.22
C VAL A 115 -13.60 8.04 -31.20
N LEU A 116 -14.59 8.47 -31.95
CA LEU A 116 -15.91 7.84 -31.98
C LEU A 116 -15.90 6.54 -32.81
N ILE A 117 -15.07 6.46 -33.88
CA ILE A 117 -14.81 5.21 -34.60
C ILE A 117 -14.23 4.15 -33.65
N ALA A 118 -13.21 4.49 -32.89
CA ALA A 118 -12.60 3.57 -31.91
C ALA A 118 -13.58 3.26 -30.77
N LEU A 119 -14.35 4.25 -30.30
CA LEU A 119 -15.35 4.08 -29.24
C LEU A 119 -16.47 3.12 -29.67
N ARG A 120 -16.90 3.13 -30.95
CA ARG A 120 -17.92 2.22 -31.48
C ARG A 120 -17.56 0.75 -31.28
N GLU A 121 -16.28 0.39 -31.46
CA GLU A 121 -15.81 -0.97 -31.18
C GLU A 121 -15.98 -1.33 -29.69
N THR A 122 -15.62 -0.42 -28.80
CA THR A 122 -15.75 -0.60 -27.35
C THR A 122 -17.21 -0.71 -26.91
N VAL A 123 -18.07 0.17 -27.40
CA VAL A 123 -19.51 0.17 -27.11
C VAL A 123 -20.14 -1.17 -27.51
N ARG A 124 -19.83 -1.67 -28.70
CA ARG A 124 -20.34 -2.96 -29.17
C ARG A 124 -19.77 -4.16 -28.43
N ALA A 125 -18.47 -4.15 -28.13
CA ALA A 125 -17.80 -5.26 -27.45
C ALA A 125 -18.22 -5.37 -25.98
N LYS A 126 -18.60 -4.26 -25.34
CA LYS A 126 -18.92 -4.14 -23.93
C LYS A 126 -20.39 -3.83 -23.63
N ASP A 127 -21.21 -3.74 -24.66
CA ASP A 127 -22.65 -3.42 -24.57
C ASP A 127 -22.92 -2.21 -23.66
N ILE A 128 -22.23 -1.10 -23.94
CA ILE A 128 -22.34 0.11 -23.15
C ILE A 128 -23.51 0.96 -23.66
N PRO A 129 -24.48 1.35 -22.81
CA PRO A 129 -25.57 2.23 -23.23
C PRO A 129 -25.05 3.65 -23.48
N ILE A 130 -25.78 4.43 -24.31
CA ILE A 130 -25.41 5.82 -24.62
C ILE A 130 -25.42 6.74 -23.40
N ARG A 131 -26.27 6.45 -22.42
CA ARG A 131 -26.58 7.34 -21.30
C ARG A 131 -25.35 7.86 -20.54
N PRO A 132 -24.35 7.04 -20.11
CA PRO A 132 -23.17 7.58 -19.42
C PRO A 132 -22.38 8.60 -20.25
N PHE A 133 -22.36 8.43 -21.56
CA PHE A 133 -21.69 9.37 -22.46
C PHE A 133 -22.48 10.69 -22.62
N SER A 134 -23.79 10.61 -22.82
CA SER A 134 -24.65 11.81 -22.90
C SER A 134 -24.73 12.55 -21.57
N ASP A 135 -24.72 11.86 -20.44
CA ASP A 135 -24.71 12.47 -19.11
C ASP A 135 -23.45 13.36 -18.92
N LEU A 136 -22.26 12.93 -19.40
CA LEU A 136 -21.04 13.76 -19.40
C LEU A 136 -21.21 15.03 -20.24
N LEU A 137 -21.78 14.92 -21.44
CA LEU A 137 -22.01 16.09 -22.31
C LEU A 137 -22.99 17.07 -21.66
N ARG A 138 -23.97 16.56 -20.92
CA ARG A 138 -24.89 17.41 -20.13
C ARG A 138 -24.12 18.22 -19.08
N ALA A 139 -23.15 17.62 -18.39
CA ALA A 139 -22.32 18.34 -17.41
C ALA A 139 -21.48 19.43 -18.09
N PHE A 140 -20.83 19.14 -19.22
CA PHE A 140 -20.02 20.11 -19.96
C PHE A 140 -20.86 21.27 -20.52
N ARG A 141 -22.13 21.01 -20.94
CA ARG A 141 -23.06 22.09 -21.29
C ARG A 141 -23.45 22.93 -20.06
N GLN A 142 -23.67 22.29 -18.92
CA GLN A 142 -23.97 23.00 -17.68
C GLN A 142 -22.84 23.93 -17.27
N ASP A 143 -21.58 23.54 -17.45
CA ASP A 143 -20.39 24.33 -17.15
C ASP A 143 -20.28 25.63 -18.00
N GLN A 144 -20.99 25.70 -19.13
CA GLN A 144 -21.04 26.92 -19.94
C GLN A 144 -21.96 27.99 -19.35
N VAL A 145 -22.90 27.63 -18.47
CA VAL A 145 -23.94 28.53 -18.00
C VAL A 145 -24.08 28.59 -16.48
N VAL A 146 -23.62 27.58 -15.74
CA VAL A 146 -23.74 27.50 -14.29
C VAL A 146 -22.36 27.58 -13.65
N HIS A 147 -22.10 28.70 -12.97
CA HIS A 147 -20.81 28.95 -12.32
C HIS A 147 -20.90 28.99 -10.79
N ARG A 148 -22.12 28.85 -10.23
CA ARG A 148 -22.42 28.91 -8.79
C ARG A 148 -23.49 27.87 -8.45
N TYR A 149 -23.38 27.31 -7.26
CA TYR A 149 -24.33 26.34 -6.73
C TYR A 149 -24.96 26.87 -5.44
N ALA A 150 -26.28 26.97 -5.41
CA ALA A 150 -27.01 27.52 -4.27
C ALA A 150 -26.89 26.61 -3.03
N THR A 151 -26.90 25.27 -3.22
CA THR A 151 -26.99 24.31 -2.13
C THR A 151 -25.97 23.18 -2.31
N TRP A 152 -25.68 22.49 -1.21
CA TRP A 152 -24.89 21.24 -1.23
C TRP A 152 -25.49 20.20 -2.17
N ASP A 153 -26.80 19.99 -2.14
CA ASP A 153 -27.46 19.03 -3.03
C ASP A 153 -27.31 19.42 -4.51
N GLY A 154 -27.33 20.71 -4.82
CA GLY A 154 -27.07 21.18 -6.19
C GLY A 154 -25.67 20.83 -6.71
N VAL A 155 -24.65 20.83 -5.84
CA VAL A 155 -23.31 20.34 -6.21
C VAL A 155 -23.30 18.81 -6.39
N LEU A 156 -24.01 18.08 -5.54
CA LEU A 156 -24.14 16.63 -5.70
C LEU A 156 -24.87 16.28 -7.01
N ASP A 157 -25.93 16.99 -7.35
CA ASP A 157 -26.66 16.82 -8.61
C ASP A 157 -25.75 17.06 -9.84
N TYR A 158 -24.88 18.06 -9.78
CA TYR A 158 -23.86 18.25 -10.80
C TYR A 158 -22.91 17.05 -10.90
N CYS A 159 -22.47 16.48 -9.78
CA CYS A 159 -21.60 15.31 -9.76
C CYS A 159 -22.26 14.06 -10.38
N VAL A 160 -23.59 13.95 -10.36
CA VAL A 160 -24.35 12.87 -11.01
C VAL A 160 -24.03 12.83 -12.53
N TYR A 161 -23.77 13.98 -13.15
CA TYR A 161 -23.49 14.10 -14.57
C TYR A 161 -22.01 14.27 -14.89
N SER A 162 -21.23 14.92 -14.03
CA SER A 162 -19.82 15.23 -14.30
C SER A 162 -18.84 14.14 -13.86
N ALA A 163 -19.18 13.34 -12.84
CA ALA A 163 -18.26 12.36 -12.24
C ALA A 163 -18.78 10.91 -12.29
N ASN A 164 -20.04 10.69 -11.91
CA ASN A 164 -20.62 9.35 -11.78
C ASN A 164 -20.59 8.53 -13.09
N PRO A 165 -20.83 9.13 -14.28
CA PRO A 165 -20.78 8.41 -15.55
C PRO A 165 -19.41 7.78 -15.82
N VAL A 166 -18.30 8.42 -15.40
CA VAL A 166 -16.95 7.87 -15.58
C VAL A 166 -16.80 6.56 -14.83
N GLY A 167 -17.24 6.49 -13.56
CA GLY A 167 -17.21 5.26 -12.78
C GLY A 167 -18.12 4.16 -13.37
N ARG A 168 -19.29 4.52 -13.85
CA ARG A 168 -20.20 3.58 -14.55
C ARG A 168 -19.58 3.03 -15.82
N LEU A 169 -18.89 3.86 -16.63
CA LEU A 169 -18.14 3.42 -17.81
C LEU A 169 -17.04 2.43 -17.42
N VAL A 170 -16.28 2.69 -16.37
CA VAL A 170 -15.27 1.74 -15.85
C VAL A 170 -15.91 0.40 -15.48
N LEU A 171 -17.07 0.41 -14.82
CA LEU A 171 -17.78 -0.82 -14.47
C LEU A 171 -18.24 -1.59 -15.73
N TYR A 172 -18.81 -0.90 -16.74
CA TYR A 172 -19.18 -1.53 -18.02
C TYR A 172 -17.97 -2.16 -18.72
N LEU A 173 -16.82 -1.49 -18.76
CA LEU A 173 -15.59 -2.03 -19.34
C LEU A 173 -15.13 -3.32 -18.66
N CYS A 174 -15.40 -3.44 -17.35
CA CYS A 174 -15.09 -4.62 -16.54
C CYS A 174 -16.27 -5.61 -16.42
N ASP A 175 -17.30 -5.48 -17.26
CA ASP A 175 -18.46 -6.37 -17.37
C ASP A 175 -19.41 -6.37 -16.15
N TYR A 176 -19.38 -5.31 -15.32
CA TYR A 176 -20.31 -5.08 -14.23
C TYR A 176 -21.45 -4.14 -14.65
N ARG A 177 -22.72 -4.59 -14.51
CA ARG A 177 -23.91 -3.86 -14.99
C ARG A 177 -24.97 -3.64 -13.93
N ASP A 178 -24.79 -4.22 -12.75
CA ASP A 178 -25.81 -4.17 -11.68
C ASP A 178 -25.91 -2.79 -11.01
N PRO A 179 -27.13 -2.38 -10.63
CA PRO A 179 -27.38 -1.07 -10.06
C PRO A 179 -26.66 -0.82 -8.73
N GLU A 180 -26.42 -1.87 -7.93
CA GLU A 180 -25.79 -1.70 -6.61
C GLU A 180 -24.31 -1.30 -6.75
N ARG A 181 -23.54 -1.97 -7.64
CA ARG A 181 -22.16 -1.55 -7.91
C ARG A 181 -22.09 -0.17 -8.53
N GLN A 182 -23.05 0.18 -9.41
CA GLN A 182 -23.13 1.54 -9.97
C GLN A 182 -23.36 2.57 -8.85
N ARG A 183 -24.28 2.34 -7.92
CA ARG A 183 -24.55 3.22 -6.77
C ARG A 183 -23.31 3.38 -5.88
N LEU A 184 -22.60 2.30 -5.58
CA LEU A 184 -21.37 2.34 -4.79
C LEU A 184 -20.24 3.10 -5.52
N SER A 185 -20.16 2.95 -6.86
CA SER A 185 -19.25 3.70 -7.70
C SER A 185 -19.55 5.18 -7.72
N ASP A 186 -20.84 5.55 -7.78
CA ASP A 186 -21.29 6.94 -7.75
C ASP A 186 -20.83 7.66 -6.48
N PHE A 187 -20.88 7.04 -5.31
CA PHE A 187 -20.35 7.62 -4.08
C PHE A 187 -18.83 7.93 -4.19
N THR A 188 -18.07 7.00 -4.73
CA THR A 188 -16.61 7.19 -4.91
C THR A 188 -16.30 8.28 -5.92
N CYS A 189 -17.00 8.31 -7.06
CA CYS A 189 -16.81 9.31 -8.11
C CYS A 189 -17.20 10.71 -7.66
N THR A 190 -18.36 10.84 -6.98
CA THR A 190 -18.76 12.09 -6.35
C THR A 190 -17.71 12.57 -5.35
N ALA A 191 -17.22 11.68 -4.47
CA ALA A 191 -16.20 12.05 -3.49
C ALA A 191 -14.88 12.49 -4.13
N LEU A 192 -14.47 11.86 -5.24
CA LEU A 192 -13.29 12.27 -6.02
C LEU A 192 -13.47 13.66 -6.63
N GLN A 193 -14.63 13.92 -7.22
CA GLN A 193 -14.94 15.22 -7.80
C GLN A 193 -14.94 16.33 -6.75
N LEU A 194 -15.62 16.10 -5.60
CA LEU A 194 -15.62 17.04 -4.49
C LEU A 194 -14.20 17.30 -3.96
N ALA A 195 -13.37 16.26 -3.83
CA ALA A 195 -11.98 16.42 -3.41
C ALA A 195 -11.18 17.32 -4.39
N ASN A 196 -11.44 17.21 -5.70
CA ASN A 196 -10.87 18.09 -6.71
C ASN A 196 -11.38 19.53 -6.55
N PHE A 197 -12.67 19.74 -6.37
CA PHE A 197 -13.22 21.08 -6.13
C PHE A 197 -12.61 21.76 -4.91
N TRP A 198 -12.45 21.04 -3.81
CA TRP A 198 -11.83 21.59 -2.60
C TRP A 198 -10.33 21.86 -2.77
N GLN A 199 -9.66 21.11 -3.63
CA GLN A 199 -8.26 21.30 -3.96
C GLN A 199 -8.03 22.50 -4.88
N ASP A 200 -8.94 22.71 -5.86
CA ASP A 200 -8.75 23.59 -6.99
C ASP A 200 -9.44 24.96 -6.82
N VAL A 201 -9.94 25.33 -5.63
CA VAL A 201 -10.68 26.57 -5.37
C VAL A 201 -9.98 27.81 -5.97
N SER A 202 -8.66 27.94 -5.78
CA SER A 202 -7.89 29.09 -6.33
C SER A 202 -7.93 29.16 -7.86
N ARG A 203 -7.91 28.02 -8.56
CA ARG A 203 -7.94 27.92 -10.03
C ARG A 203 -9.33 28.11 -10.59
N ASP A 204 -10.34 27.56 -9.89
CA ASP A 204 -11.72 27.70 -10.29
C ASP A 204 -12.19 29.16 -10.19
N LEU A 205 -11.72 29.88 -9.17
CA LEU A 205 -11.95 31.32 -9.04
C LEU A 205 -11.33 32.12 -10.19
N GLU A 206 -10.15 31.73 -10.70
CA GLU A 206 -9.52 32.34 -11.88
C GLU A 206 -10.34 32.16 -13.16
N LYS A 207 -11.04 31.02 -13.26
CA LYS A 207 -12.01 30.72 -14.33
C LYS A 207 -13.41 31.29 -14.05
N GLY A 208 -13.60 32.08 -13.01
CA GLY A 208 -14.89 32.62 -12.60
C GLY A 208 -15.86 31.59 -12.03
N ARG A 209 -15.42 30.37 -11.67
CA ARG A 209 -16.24 29.28 -11.14
C ARG A 209 -16.08 29.14 -9.62
N LEU A 210 -17.19 28.80 -8.92
CA LEU A 210 -17.18 28.52 -7.48
C LEU A 210 -18.08 27.31 -7.20
N TYR A 211 -17.46 26.17 -6.87
CA TYR A 211 -18.16 24.93 -6.52
C TYR A 211 -18.49 24.81 -5.02
N ILE A 212 -17.99 25.73 -4.17
CA ILE A 212 -18.40 25.81 -2.76
C ILE A 212 -19.86 26.26 -2.70
N PRO A 213 -20.78 25.47 -2.09
CA PRO A 213 -22.19 25.82 -2.05
C PRO A 213 -22.43 27.12 -1.28
N LEU A 214 -23.33 27.98 -1.77
CA LEU A 214 -23.65 29.27 -1.13
C LEU A 214 -24.30 29.08 0.23
N ASP A 215 -25.12 28.05 0.42
CA ASP A 215 -25.70 27.70 1.73
C ASP A 215 -24.62 27.29 2.76
N ALA A 216 -23.59 26.58 2.33
CA ALA A 216 -22.45 26.24 3.18
C ALA A 216 -21.65 27.48 3.57
N LEU A 217 -21.42 28.43 2.64
CA LEU A 217 -20.82 29.71 2.95
C LEU A 217 -21.62 30.46 4.03
N ALA A 218 -22.93 30.59 3.83
CA ALA A 218 -23.81 31.29 4.76
C ALA A 218 -23.81 30.61 6.16
N ALA A 219 -23.86 29.28 6.22
CA ALA A 219 -23.80 28.53 7.46
C ALA A 219 -22.52 28.80 8.27
N HIS A 220 -21.38 29.10 7.57
CA HIS A 220 -20.11 29.45 8.19
C HIS A 220 -19.87 30.96 8.28
N ARG A 221 -20.91 31.78 8.04
CA ARG A 221 -20.86 33.24 8.08
C ARG A 221 -19.85 33.85 7.12
N LEU A 222 -19.70 33.24 5.95
CA LEU A 222 -18.89 33.71 4.84
C LEU A 222 -19.81 34.21 3.71
N THR A 223 -19.32 35.16 2.95
CA THR A 223 -19.96 35.64 1.72
C THR A 223 -19.16 35.22 0.51
N GLU A 224 -19.79 35.15 -0.66
CA GLU A 224 -19.10 34.89 -1.92
C GLU A 224 -18.03 35.95 -2.18
N ALA A 225 -18.28 37.23 -1.90
CA ALA A 225 -17.31 38.31 -2.06
C ALA A 225 -16.02 38.06 -1.28
N GLU A 226 -16.11 37.59 -0.04
CA GLU A 226 -14.93 37.25 0.77
C GLU A 226 -14.12 36.08 0.17
N ILE A 227 -14.77 35.13 -0.50
CA ILE A 227 -14.09 34.03 -1.19
C ILE A 227 -13.39 34.54 -2.45
N VAL A 228 -14.07 35.38 -3.25
CA VAL A 228 -13.49 36.00 -4.46
C VAL A 228 -12.31 36.90 -4.10
N GLU A 229 -12.39 37.66 -2.99
CA GLU A 229 -11.30 38.46 -2.42
C GLU A 229 -10.20 37.60 -1.77
N ARG A 230 -10.37 36.26 -1.78
CA ARG A 230 -9.44 35.30 -1.17
C ARG A 230 -9.19 35.55 0.32
N ARG A 231 -10.21 36.00 1.07
CA ARG A 231 -10.08 36.26 2.51
C ARG A 231 -9.96 34.96 3.29
N PHE A 232 -8.78 34.65 3.80
CA PHE A 232 -8.49 33.44 4.56
C PHE A 232 -8.49 33.71 6.06
N ASP A 233 -9.43 33.10 6.78
CA ASP A 233 -9.55 33.18 8.24
C ASP A 233 -10.11 31.89 8.85
N GLY A 234 -10.36 31.88 10.17
CA GLY A 234 -10.88 30.70 10.90
C GLY A 234 -12.26 30.22 10.43
N ARG A 235 -13.09 31.07 9.83
CA ARG A 235 -14.40 30.72 9.27
C ARG A 235 -14.21 29.86 8.02
N TYR A 236 -13.26 30.25 7.15
CA TYR A 236 -12.92 29.43 5.98
C TYR A 236 -12.33 28.09 6.37
N VAL A 237 -11.47 28.03 7.38
CA VAL A 237 -10.96 26.75 7.92
C VAL A 237 -12.10 25.87 8.44
N SER A 238 -13.08 26.44 9.14
CA SER A 238 -14.26 25.71 9.62
C SER A 238 -15.11 25.15 8.48
N LEU A 239 -15.34 25.96 7.43
CA LEU A 239 -16.04 25.54 6.21
C LEU A 239 -15.32 24.36 5.53
N MET A 240 -14.01 24.48 5.29
CA MET A 240 -13.23 23.45 4.63
C MET A 240 -13.20 22.14 5.43
N ARG A 241 -13.13 22.20 6.74
CA ARG A 241 -13.26 21.01 7.61
C ARG A 241 -14.61 20.31 7.42
N TRP A 242 -15.70 21.08 7.35
CA TRP A 242 -17.04 20.56 7.14
C TRP A 242 -17.18 19.90 5.76
N LEU A 243 -16.69 20.55 4.68
CA LEU A 243 -16.70 20.02 3.31
C LEU A 243 -15.90 18.72 3.22
N ILE A 244 -14.70 18.69 3.80
CA ILE A 244 -13.83 17.51 3.81
C ILE A 244 -14.47 16.36 4.60
N ALA A 245 -15.08 16.62 5.75
CA ALA A 245 -15.75 15.59 6.54
C ALA A 245 -16.86 14.90 5.73
N ARG A 246 -17.75 15.66 5.09
CA ARG A 246 -18.82 15.13 4.22
C ARG A 246 -18.27 14.36 3.01
N THR A 247 -17.19 14.83 2.42
CA THR A 247 -16.53 14.11 1.31
C THR A 247 -15.95 12.77 1.78
N ARG A 248 -15.41 12.70 2.99
CA ARG A 248 -14.95 11.44 3.60
C ARG A 248 -16.07 10.44 3.86
N GLU A 249 -17.27 10.92 4.24
CA GLU A 249 -18.46 10.07 4.38
C GLU A 249 -18.84 9.41 3.06
N LEU A 250 -18.77 10.14 1.94
CA LEU A 250 -19.02 9.58 0.61
C LEU A 250 -17.95 8.55 0.22
N PHE A 251 -16.65 8.81 0.48
CA PHE A 251 -15.62 7.78 0.29
C PHE A 251 -15.90 6.53 1.12
N ALA A 252 -16.33 6.69 2.37
CA ALA A 252 -16.67 5.56 3.23
C ALA A 252 -17.86 4.76 2.70
N ALA A 253 -18.90 5.43 2.18
CA ALA A 253 -20.06 4.81 1.55
C ALA A 253 -19.70 4.03 0.27
N GLY A 254 -18.69 4.48 -0.48
CA GLY A 254 -18.21 3.82 -1.69
C GLY A 254 -17.24 2.64 -1.46
N LEU A 255 -16.65 2.51 -0.25
CA LEU A 255 -15.65 1.46 0.05
C LEU A 255 -16.11 0.01 -0.25
N PRO A 256 -17.40 -0.38 -0.03
CA PRO A 256 -17.85 -1.73 -0.31
C PRO A 256 -17.71 -2.15 -1.78
N LEU A 257 -17.65 -1.19 -2.72
CA LEU A 257 -17.45 -1.48 -4.14
C LEU A 257 -16.18 -2.33 -4.36
N ALA A 258 -15.08 -1.98 -3.72
CA ALA A 258 -13.81 -2.70 -3.86
C ALA A 258 -13.89 -4.17 -3.41
N GLU A 259 -14.80 -4.49 -2.48
CA GLU A 259 -15.01 -5.86 -1.99
C GLU A 259 -15.95 -6.67 -2.91
N SER A 260 -16.75 -6.00 -3.74
CA SER A 260 -17.77 -6.58 -4.62
C SER A 260 -17.28 -6.89 -6.04
N VAL A 261 -16.04 -6.56 -6.37
CA VAL A 261 -15.44 -6.76 -7.69
C VAL A 261 -14.25 -7.72 -7.65
N ASP A 262 -13.82 -8.18 -8.81
CA ASP A 262 -12.66 -9.05 -8.96
C ASP A 262 -11.37 -8.43 -8.42
N ALA A 263 -10.45 -9.29 -7.99
CA ALA A 263 -9.18 -8.87 -7.41
C ALA A 263 -8.34 -7.97 -8.34
N SER A 264 -8.51 -8.10 -9.65
CA SER A 264 -7.82 -7.27 -10.65
C SER A 264 -8.31 -5.82 -10.65
N LEU A 265 -9.62 -5.59 -10.52
CA LEU A 265 -10.23 -4.25 -10.49
C LEU A 265 -10.20 -3.65 -9.08
N ARG A 266 -10.28 -4.48 -8.04
CA ARG A 266 -10.26 -4.03 -6.63
C ARG A 266 -9.11 -3.09 -6.32
N VAL A 267 -7.91 -3.42 -6.80
CA VAL A 267 -6.70 -2.62 -6.53
C VAL A 267 -6.80 -1.23 -7.16
N ASP A 268 -7.38 -1.14 -8.35
CA ASP A 268 -7.56 0.13 -9.06
C ASP A 268 -8.60 1.00 -8.33
N LEU A 269 -9.74 0.43 -7.92
CA LEU A 269 -10.78 1.15 -7.15
C LEU A 269 -10.26 1.62 -5.78
N GLU A 270 -9.48 0.78 -5.07
CA GLU A 270 -8.82 1.19 -3.83
C GLU A 270 -7.80 2.32 -4.09
N LEU A 271 -7.10 2.31 -5.22
CA LEU A 271 -6.13 3.35 -5.56
C LEU A 271 -6.82 4.70 -5.80
N PHE A 272 -7.96 4.71 -6.51
CA PHE A 272 -8.76 5.93 -6.69
C PHE A 272 -9.23 6.51 -5.35
N SER A 273 -9.85 5.71 -4.51
CA SER A 273 -10.32 6.16 -3.18
C SER A 273 -9.17 6.67 -2.31
N ARG A 274 -8.03 5.99 -2.31
CA ARG A 274 -6.82 6.42 -1.55
C ARG A 274 -6.19 7.67 -2.13
N GLY A 275 -6.24 7.84 -3.46
CA GLY A 275 -5.77 9.05 -4.13
C GLY A 275 -6.58 10.28 -3.69
N GLY A 276 -7.90 10.17 -3.74
CA GLY A 276 -8.80 11.24 -3.28
C GLY A 276 -8.64 11.54 -1.78
N LEU A 277 -8.59 10.52 -0.93
CA LEU A 277 -8.34 10.70 0.51
C LEU A 277 -6.97 11.36 0.78
N ALA A 278 -5.95 11.07 -0.04
CA ALA A 278 -4.65 11.72 0.08
C ALA A 278 -4.69 13.20 -0.32
N VAL A 279 -5.54 13.58 -1.29
CA VAL A 279 -5.81 14.98 -1.63
C VAL A 279 -6.44 15.70 -0.44
N LEU A 280 -7.48 15.12 0.18
CA LEU A 280 -8.10 15.71 1.39
C LEU A 280 -7.09 15.87 2.53
N ASN A 281 -6.22 14.89 2.75
CA ASN A 281 -5.13 14.97 3.74
C ASN A 281 -4.11 16.07 3.39
N ALA A 282 -3.83 16.31 2.10
CA ALA A 282 -2.94 17.38 1.68
C ALA A 282 -3.55 18.77 1.96
N ILE A 283 -4.86 18.93 1.75
CA ILE A 283 -5.58 20.16 2.11
C ILE A 283 -5.51 20.41 3.62
N GLU A 284 -5.77 19.40 4.46
CA GLU A 284 -5.65 19.51 5.92
C GLU A 284 -4.23 19.88 6.35
N SER A 285 -3.23 19.19 5.78
CA SER A 285 -1.81 19.41 6.10
C SER A 285 -1.29 20.77 5.68
N SER A 286 -1.92 21.43 4.68
CA SER A 286 -1.62 22.80 4.26
C SER A 286 -2.37 23.87 5.06
N GLY A 287 -3.06 23.47 6.15
CA GLY A 287 -3.86 24.38 6.97
C GLY A 287 -5.13 24.86 6.30
N TYR A 288 -5.67 24.10 5.34
CA TYR A 288 -6.91 24.36 4.59
C TYR A 288 -6.88 25.60 3.67
N ASN A 289 -5.71 26.21 3.41
CA ASN A 289 -5.61 27.41 2.58
C ASN A 289 -5.60 27.08 1.08
N THR A 290 -6.77 26.77 0.53
CA THR A 290 -6.95 26.50 -0.91
C THR A 290 -7.31 27.75 -1.72
N LEU A 291 -7.49 28.91 -1.07
CA LEU A 291 -7.76 30.20 -1.72
C LEU A 291 -6.50 30.76 -2.39
N HIS A 292 -5.33 30.57 -1.80
CA HIS A 292 -4.09 31.18 -2.28
C HIS A 292 -3.20 30.21 -3.06
N HIS A 293 -3.29 28.91 -2.79
CA HIS A 293 -2.46 27.92 -3.46
C HIS A 293 -3.18 26.57 -3.54
N ARG A 294 -2.82 25.80 -4.55
CA ARG A 294 -3.32 24.44 -4.75
C ARG A 294 -2.50 23.44 -3.94
N PRO A 295 -3.05 22.82 -2.89
CA PRO A 295 -2.37 21.73 -2.18
C PRO A 295 -2.12 20.55 -3.12
N ALA A 296 -0.87 20.16 -3.34
CA ALA A 296 -0.53 19.09 -4.26
C ALA A 296 0.07 17.88 -3.52
N LEU A 297 -0.20 16.69 -4.03
CA LEU A 297 0.45 15.49 -3.56
C LEU A 297 1.94 15.52 -3.91
N THR A 298 2.80 15.37 -2.91
CA THR A 298 4.24 15.28 -3.14
C THR A 298 4.59 14.07 -4.02
N LYS A 299 5.71 14.14 -4.77
CA LYS A 299 6.21 12.99 -5.55
C LYS A 299 6.34 11.73 -4.70
N ALA A 300 6.77 11.87 -3.45
CA ALA A 300 6.88 10.76 -2.50
C ALA A 300 5.50 10.19 -2.09
N ALA A 301 4.45 11.02 -1.96
CA ALA A 301 3.09 10.56 -1.69
C ALA A 301 2.50 9.81 -2.91
N LYS A 302 2.68 10.33 -4.12
CA LYS A 302 2.29 9.66 -5.37
C LYS A 302 3.00 8.30 -5.52
N LEU A 303 4.31 8.24 -5.32
CA LEU A 303 5.09 6.99 -5.35
C LEU A 303 4.62 5.97 -4.30
N ARG A 304 4.24 6.42 -3.10
CA ARG A 304 3.70 5.53 -2.05
C ARG A 304 2.34 4.95 -2.43
N LEU A 305 1.46 5.75 -3.01
CA LEU A 305 0.15 5.28 -3.49
C LEU A 305 0.31 4.24 -4.59
N LEU A 306 1.15 4.53 -5.59
CA LEU A 306 1.44 3.67 -6.74
C LEU A 306 2.18 2.39 -6.34
N GLY A 307 3.23 2.51 -5.54
CA GLY A 307 3.98 1.36 -5.03
C GLY A 307 3.09 0.44 -4.19
N GLY A 308 2.23 1.01 -3.35
CA GLY A 308 1.25 0.24 -2.58
C GLY A 308 0.19 -0.47 -3.45
N ALA A 309 -0.26 0.15 -4.54
CA ALA A 309 -1.18 -0.46 -5.49
C ALA A 309 -0.51 -1.58 -6.30
N LEU A 310 0.71 -1.35 -6.79
CA LEU A 310 1.48 -2.34 -7.55
C LEU A 310 1.76 -3.60 -6.72
N VAL A 311 2.17 -3.43 -5.46
CA VAL A 311 2.37 -4.54 -4.50
C VAL A 311 1.07 -5.33 -4.34
N ARG A 312 -0.07 -4.67 -4.09
CA ARG A 312 -1.37 -5.36 -3.95
C ARG A 312 -1.78 -6.12 -5.20
N LYS A 313 -1.51 -5.57 -6.38
CA LYS A 313 -1.87 -6.22 -7.64
C LYS A 313 -0.99 -7.42 -7.98
N MET A 314 0.31 -7.35 -7.71
CA MET A 314 1.20 -8.51 -7.82
C MET A 314 0.73 -9.66 -6.93
N LEU A 315 0.19 -9.32 -5.76
CA LEU A 315 -0.35 -10.29 -4.80
C LEU A 315 -1.72 -10.85 -5.23
N ALA A 316 -2.59 -10.04 -5.84
CA ALA A 316 -3.87 -10.46 -6.38
C ALA A 316 -3.72 -11.39 -7.60
N GLY A 317 -2.75 -11.12 -8.49
CA GLY A 317 -2.46 -11.93 -9.68
C GLY A 317 -1.92 -13.33 -9.36
N ALA A 318 -1.26 -13.52 -8.21
CA ALA A 318 -0.83 -14.81 -7.74
C ALA A 318 -1.99 -15.69 -7.23
N SER A 319 -3.12 -15.08 -6.86
CA SER A 319 -4.30 -15.76 -6.31
C SER A 319 -5.25 -16.33 -7.39
N SER A 320 -5.19 -15.82 -8.62
CA SER A 320 -6.12 -16.18 -9.70
C SER A 320 -5.80 -17.52 -10.41
N ARG A 321 -4.64 -18.14 -10.16
CA ARG A 321 -4.21 -19.36 -10.87
C ARG A 321 -4.55 -20.69 -10.16
N ASN A 322 -5.21 -20.67 -9.01
CA ASN A 322 -5.56 -21.89 -8.28
C ASN A 322 -7.02 -21.88 -7.80
N HIS A 323 -7.96 -22.03 -8.72
CA HIS A 323 -9.32 -22.47 -8.38
C HIS A 323 -9.53 -23.87 -8.93
N SER A 324 -9.13 -24.86 -8.20
CA SER A 324 -9.65 -26.24 -8.24
C SER A 324 -9.06 -27.04 -7.07
N VAL A 325 -9.55 -26.84 -5.87
CA VAL A 325 -9.53 -27.88 -4.81
C VAL A 325 -10.77 -27.67 -3.96
N VAL A 326 -11.58 -28.71 -3.93
CA VAL A 326 -12.79 -28.89 -3.14
C VAL A 326 -12.46 -28.67 -1.65
N VAL A 327 -13.10 -27.70 -1.03
CA VAL A 327 -13.06 -27.52 0.42
C VAL A 327 -14.29 -28.21 1.01
N THR A 328 -14.04 -29.28 1.72
CA THR A 328 -15.05 -29.90 2.61
C THR A 328 -15.17 -28.96 3.83
N THR A 329 -16.28 -28.25 3.91
CA THR A 329 -16.60 -27.38 5.03
C THR A 329 -17.15 -28.20 6.20
N ALA A 330 -16.39 -28.22 7.28
CA ALA A 330 -16.96 -28.48 8.60
C ALA A 330 -17.55 -27.14 9.11
N THR A 331 -18.87 -27.02 9.04
CA THR A 331 -19.63 -25.87 9.55
C THR A 331 -19.75 -25.96 11.07
N ASN A 332 -18.96 -25.17 11.76
CA ASN A 332 -19.28 -24.80 13.15
C ASN A 332 -20.04 -23.46 13.10
N ARG A 333 -21.34 -23.48 13.38
CA ARG A 333 -22.22 -22.30 13.44
C ARG A 333 -21.95 -21.52 14.71
N THR A 334 -21.09 -20.52 14.63
CA THR A 334 -20.96 -19.46 15.65
C THR A 334 -22.11 -18.44 15.50
N LYS A 335 -22.61 -17.90 16.62
CA LYS A 335 -23.66 -16.87 16.64
C LYS A 335 -23.19 -15.60 15.92
N PRO A 336 -24.07 -14.82 15.26
CA PRO A 336 -23.71 -13.58 14.54
C PRO A 336 -22.92 -12.57 15.39
N GLU A 337 -23.26 -12.44 16.67
CA GLU A 337 -22.61 -11.53 17.63
C GLU A 337 -21.13 -11.88 17.89
N ASP A 338 -20.77 -13.18 17.90
CA ASP A 338 -19.38 -13.62 18.05
C ASP A 338 -18.49 -13.22 16.86
N ASN A 339 -19.07 -13.19 15.65
CA ASN A 339 -18.34 -12.87 14.43
C ASN A 339 -17.98 -11.38 14.35
N ASP A 340 -18.88 -10.50 14.80
CA ASP A 340 -18.64 -9.05 14.85
C ASP A 340 -17.61 -8.69 15.94
N ARG A 341 -17.64 -9.38 17.06
CA ARG A 341 -16.65 -9.22 18.14
C ARG A 341 -15.24 -9.63 17.69
N VAL A 342 -15.09 -10.78 17.03
CA VAL A 342 -13.82 -11.23 16.46
C VAL A 342 -13.31 -10.24 15.40
N ARG A 343 -14.21 -9.73 14.55
CA ARG A 343 -13.85 -8.72 13.53
C ARG A 343 -13.35 -7.42 14.15
N ALA A 344 -14.02 -6.90 15.18
CA ALA A 344 -13.59 -5.71 15.92
C ALA A 344 -12.22 -5.94 16.60
N SER A 345 -12.01 -7.12 17.17
CA SER A 345 -10.74 -7.52 17.77
C SER A 345 -9.58 -7.54 16.77
N TYR A 346 -9.78 -8.08 15.55
CA TYR A 346 -8.78 -8.00 14.49
C TYR A 346 -8.49 -6.56 14.05
N ALA A 347 -9.48 -5.68 14.05
CA ALA A 347 -9.28 -4.28 13.74
C ALA A 347 -8.37 -3.61 14.78
N GLU A 348 -8.54 -3.91 16.06
CA GLU A 348 -7.69 -3.43 17.15
C GLU A 348 -6.26 -3.97 17.05
N CYS A 349 -6.08 -5.27 16.77
CA CYS A 349 -4.76 -5.86 16.53
C CYS A 349 -4.03 -5.19 15.35
N ASN A 350 -4.76 -4.91 14.27
CA ASN A 350 -4.21 -4.17 13.12
C ASN A 350 -3.82 -2.73 13.48
N ARG A 351 -4.59 -2.05 14.36
CA ARG A 351 -4.28 -0.72 14.86
C ARG A 351 -2.97 -0.72 15.64
N ILE A 352 -2.81 -1.65 16.59
CA ILE A 352 -1.59 -1.81 17.39
C ILE A 352 -0.38 -2.10 16.52
N ALA A 353 -0.48 -3.07 15.60
CA ALA A 353 0.61 -3.44 14.70
C ALA A 353 1.02 -2.28 13.77
N ARG A 354 0.08 -1.45 13.33
CA ARG A 354 0.32 -0.27 12.50
C ARG A 354 1.03 0.84 13.28
N ALA A 355 0.60 1.09 14.52
CA ALA A 355 1.16 2.14 15.37
C ALA A 355 2.63 1.88 15.75
N ALA A 356 3.03 0.62 15.85
CA ALA A 356 4.39 0.24 16.21
C ALA A 356 5.45 0.55 15.13
N HIS A 357 5.07 0.91 13.90
CA HIS A 357 5.98 1.23 12.78
C HIS A 357 7.08 0.19 12.52
N SER A 358 6.88 -1.06 12.93
CA SER A 358 7.89 -2.11 12.86
C SER A 358 8.18 -2.59 11.43
N SER A 359 9.39 -3.12 11.22
CA SER A 359 9.77 -3.75 9.94
C SER A 359 8.93 -5.00 9.63
N PHE A 360 8.47 -5.70 10.67
CA PHE A 360 7.58 -6.86 10.57
C PHE A 360 6.24 -6.51 9.94
N TYR A 361 5.60 -5.44 10.41
CA TYR A 361 4.29 -5.02 9.90
C TYR A 361 4.33 -4.73 8.40
N LEU A 362 5.42 -4.10 7.92
CA LEU A 362 5.58 -3.84 6.47
C LEU A 362 5.65 -5.14 5.66
N ALA A 363 6.31 -6.18 6.17
CA ALA A 363 6.41 -7.47 5.50
C ALA A 363 5.05 -8.20 5.38
N PHE A 364 4.12 -7.97 6.31
CA PHE A 364 2.80 -8.62 6.32
C PHE A 364 1.89 -8.19 5.17
N PHE A 365 2.15 -7.05 4.52
CA PHE A 365 1.38 -6.61 3.35
C PHE A 365 1.44 -7.58 2.16
N GLY A 366 2.47 -8.45 2.10
CA GLY A 366 2.61 -9.51 1.11
C GLY A 366 1.63 -10.67 1.26
N LEU A 367 0.89 -10.77 2.36
CA LEU A 367 0.03 -11.91 2.69
C LEU A 367 -1.44 -11.65 2.38
N ARG A 368 -2.20 -12.74 2.14
CA ARG A 368 -3.67 -12.70 2.11
C ARG A 368 -4.21 -12.10 3.41
N ARG A 369 -5.38 -11.44 3.34
CA ARG A 369 -6.01 -10.73 4.48
C ARG A 369 -6.07 -11.58 5.74
N GLU A 370 -6.46 -12.84 5.60
CA GLU A 370 -6.57 -13.79 6.70
C GLU A 370 -5.23 -13.98 7.44
N LYS A 371 -4.18 -14.38 6.73
CA LYS A 371 -2.84 -14.56 7.29
C LYS A 371 -2.24 -13.26 7.83
N ARG A 372 -2.50 -12.14 7.15
CA ARG A 372 -2.08 -10.81 7.62
C ARG A 372 -2.75 -10.44 8.94
N ASN A 373 -4.07 -10.66 9.06
CA ASN A 373 -4.80 -10.39 10.28
C ASN A 373 -4.29 -11.28 11.43
N ALA A 374 -4.04 -12.56 11.16
CA ALA A 374 -3.45 -13.49 12.12
C ALA A 374 -2.08 -12.99 12.62
N LEU A 375 -1.17 -12.62 11.72
CA LEU A 375 0.14 -12.07 12.13
C LEU A 375 0.02 -10.75 12.89
N CYS A 376 -0.98 -9.91 12.59
CA CYS A 376 -1.25 -8.71 13.37
C CYS A 376 -1.77 -9.05 14.78
N ALA A 377 -2.55 -10.12 14.95
CA ALA A 377 -2.99 -10.58 16.27
C ALA A 377 -1.83 -11.13 17.08
N LEU A 378 -0.96 -11.95 16.47
CA LEU A 378 0.29 -12.42 17.10
C LEU A 378 1.18 -11.26 17.51
N TYR A 379 1.43 -10.32 16.58
CA TYR A 379 2.26 -9.14 16.86
C TYR A 379 1.69 -8.26 17.98
N ALA A 380 0.37 -8.04 18.00
CA ALA A 380 -0.29 -7.25 19.04
C ALA A 380 -0.11 -7.88 20.42
N PHE A 381 -0.26 -9.20 20.54
CA PHE A 381 -0.02 -9.94 21.77
C PHE A 381 1.44 -9.79 22.22
N MET A 382 2.41 -10.09 21.34
CA MET A 382 3.84 -10.00 21.63
C MET A 382 4.22 -8.60 22.09
N ARG A 383 3.75 -7.57 21.39
CA ARG A 383 4.03 -6.17 21.72
C ARG A 383 3.47 -5.74 23.09
N LEU A 384 2.27 -6.22 23.43
CA LEU A 384 1.65 -5.90 24.72
C LEU A 384 2.32 -6.61 25.88
N VAL A 385 2.78 -7.85 25.68
CA VAL A 385 3.60 -8.57 26.67
C VAL A 385 4.95 -7.88 26.85
N ASP A 386 5.63 -7.52 25.78
CA ASP A 386 6.90 -6.82 25.74
C ASP A 386 6.82 -5.46 26.48
N ASN A 387 5.76 -4.69 26.23
CA ASN A 387 5.53 -3.41 26.90
C ASN A 387 5.47 -3.56 28.44
N VAL A 388 4.95 -4.66 28.99
CA VAL A 388 4.92 -4.88 30.44
C VAL A 388 6.33 -4.94 31.02
N SER A 389 7.28 -5.52 30.27
CA SER A 389 8.69 -5.62 30.69
C SER A 389 9.43 -4.28 30.52
N ASP A 390 9.07 -3.49 29.50
CA ASP A 390 9.76 -2.25 29.14
C ASP A 390 9.24 -1.00 29.86
N GLU A 391 7.96 -1.00 30.30
CA GLU A 391 7.37 0.16 30.98
C GLU A 391 8.06 0.42 32.36
N PRO A 392 8.15 1.70 32.79
CA PRO A 392 8.67 2.03 34.11
C PRO A 392 7.84 1.37 35.23
N GLY A 393 8.48 0.73 36.20
CA GLY A 393 7.80 0.08 37.32
C GLY A 393 8.72 -0.88 38.09
N ASP A 394 8.29 -1.29 39.28
CA ASP A 394 9.01 -2.28 40.07
C ASP A 394 8.84 -3.70 39.49
N VAL A 395 9.80 -4.57 39.73
CA VAL A 395 9.86 -5.93 39.19
C VAL A 395 8.62 -6.75 39.57
N GLU A 396 8.09 -6.57 40.78
CA GLU A 396 6.95 -7.33 41.29
C GLU A 396 5.65 -6.92 40.56
N SER A 397 5.47 -5.63 40.26
CA SER A 397 4.36 -5.13 39.46
C SER A 397 4.40 -5.70 38.03
N LYS A 398 5.60 -5.73 37.41
CA LYS A 398 5.82 -6.32 36.09
C LYS A 398 5.52 -7.82 36.07
N ARG A 399 5.97 -8.57 37.08
CA ARG A 399 5.65 -9.99 37.24
C ARG A 399 4.14 -10.23 37.31
N ARG A 400 3.42 -9.42 38.11
CA ARG A 400 1.94 -9.51 38.17
C ARG A 400 1.31 -9.21 36.81
N GLY A 401 1.84 -8.24 36.07
CA GLY A 401 1.39 -7.94 34.70
C GLY A 401 1.57 -9.12 33.75
N LEU A 402 2.73 -9.77 33.78
CA LEU A 402 3.01 -10.96 32.94
C LEU A 402 2.16 -12.17 33.37
N ALA A 403 1.98 -12.39 34.67
CA ALA A 403 1.10 -13.43 35.19
C ALA A 403 -0.37 -13.22 34.76
N ARG A 404 -0.82 -11.95 34.72
CA ARG A 404 -2.14 -11.59 34.21
C ARG A 404 -2.28 -11.93 32.71
N TRP A 405 -1.27 -11.63 31.88
CA TRP A 405 -1.27 -11.99 30.45
C TRP A 405 -1.31 -13.49 30.26
N ARG A 406 -0.61 -14.26 31.10
CA ARG A 406 -0.65 -15.73 31.10
C ARG A 406 -2.08 -16.25 31.38
N ALA A 407 -2.71 -15.75 32.43
CA ALA A 407 -4.08 -16.13 32.78
C ALA A 407 -5.08 -15.75 31.67
N MET A 408 -4.97 -14.54 31.10
CA MET A 408 -5.83 -14.10 30.00
C MET A 408 -5.63 -14.94 28.72
N LEU A 409 -4.42 -15.42 28.44
CA LEU A 409 -4.13 -16.34 27.35
C LEU A 409 -4.83 -17.68 27.57
N ASP A 410 -4.70 -18.28 28.77
CA ASP A 410 -5.35 -19.55 29.13
C ASP A 410 -6.88 -19.44 29.06
N ASP A 411 -7.44 -18.34 29.53
CA ASP A 411 -8.85 -18.02 29.41
C ASP A 411 -9.29 -17.93 27.94
N ALA A 412 -8.52 -17.21 27.11
CA ALA A 412 -8.84 -17.02 25.70
C ALA A 412 -8.85 -18.34 24.92
N VAL A 413 -7.86 -19.20 25.17
CA VAL A 413 -7.79 -20.54 24.56
C VAL A 413 -8.94 -21.44 25.03
N SER A 414 -9.44 -21.23 26.27
CA SER A 414 -10.62 -21.92 26.80
C SER A 414 -11.96 -21.28 26.35
N GLY A 415 -11.93 -20.26 25.49
CA GLY A 415 -13.12 -19.61 24.94
C GLY A 415 -13.61 -18.38 25.74
N ARG A 416 -12.91 -17.97 26.82
CA ARG A 416 -13.23 -16.77 27.60
C ARG A 416 -12.34 -15.61 27.15
N THR A 417 -12.85 -14.74 26.28
CA THR A 417 -12.06 -13.70 25.61
C THR A 417 -12.35 -12.27 26.07
N ASP A 418 -12.99 -12.10 27.26
CA ASP A 418 -13.44 -10.78 27.74
C ASP A 418 -12.33 -9.94 28.39
N GLY A 419 -11.19 -10.53 28.72
CA GLY A 419 -10.12 -9.90 29.47
C GLY A 419 -9.39 -8.74 28.77
N HIS A 420 -9.34 -8.76 27.42
CA HIS A 420 -8.67 -7.72 26.62
C HIS A 420 -9.20 -7.69 25.18
N PRO A 421 -9.29 -6.49 24.51
CA PRO A 421 -9.83 -6.36 23.16
C PRO A 421 -9.15 -7.20 22.06
N ILE A 422 -7.88 -7.61 22.22
CA ILE A 422 -7.17 -8.43 21.23
C ILE A 422 -7.43 -9.93 21.38
N LEU A 423 -7.97 -10.40 22.51
CA LEU A 423 -8.08 -11.83 22.82
C LEU A 423 -9.01 -12.62 21.89
N PRO A 424 -10.17 -12.08 21.46
CA PRO A 424 -11.00 -12.79 20.48
C PRO A 424 -10.27 -13.11 19.17
N ALA A 425 -9.49 -12.15 18.64
CA ALA A 425 -8.69 -12.35 17.43
C ALA A 425 -7.50 -13.29 17.65
N LEU A 426 -6.88 -13.24 18.84
CA LEU A 426 -5.78 -14.12 19.20
C LEU A 426 -6.28 -15.58 19.31
N ALA A 427 -7.39 -15.80 20.02
CA ALA A 427 -7.99 -17.14 20.16
C ALA A 427 -8.41 -17.72 18.80
N ASP A 428 -9.07 -16.93 17.94
CA ASP A 428 -9.41 -17.33 16.57
C ASP A 428 -8.16 -17.68 15.75
N THR A 429 -7.07 -16.89 15.89
CA THR A 429 -5.80 -17.13 15.21
C THR A 429 -5.15 -18.43 15.69
N ILE A 430 -5.07 -18.65 17.01
CA ILE A 430 -4.49 -19.86 17.61
C ILE A 430 -5.24 -21.09 17.12
N SER A 431 -6.57 -21.07 17.19
CA SER A 431 -7.42 -22.19 16.78
C SER A 431 -7.34 -22.45 15.27
N ARG A 432 -7.45 -21.41 14.46
CA ARG A 432 -7.48 -21.51 12.99
C ARG A 432 -6.19 -22.00 12.37
N PHE A 433 -5.05 -21.62 12.93
CA PHE A 433 -3.72 -21.97 12.42
C PHE A 433 -3.05 -23.06 13.27
N GLU A 434 -3.80 -23.68 14.19
CA GLU A 434 -3.32 -24.79 15.05
C GLU A 434 -1.98 -24.45 15.72
N ILE A 435 -1.87 -23.22 16.29
CA ILE A 435 -0.64 -22.74 16.90
C ILE A 435 -0.53 -23.33 18.32
N PRO A 436 0.54 -24.08 18.66
CA PRO A 436 0.74 -24.59 20.00
C PRO A 436 0.84 -23.45 21.03
N THR A 437 -0.02 -23.47 22.06
CA THR A 437 -0.09 -22.42 23.10
C THR A 437 1.19 -22.31 23.90
N ARG A 438 1.99 -23.37 23.99
CA ARG A 438 3.32 -23.36 24.63
C ARG A 438 4.23 -22.24 24.10
N TYR A 439 4.14 -21.89 22.81
CA TYR A 439 4.98 -20.83 22.24
C TYR A 439 4.68 -19.44 22.84
N PHE A 440 3.42 -19.20 23.17
CA PHE A 440 3.02 -17.96 23.85
C PHE A 440 3.45 -17.95 25.32
N HIS A 441 3.36 -19.11 26.00
CA HIS A 441 3.88 -19.25 27.38
C HIS A 441 5.39 -19.06 27.43
N ASP A 442 6.13 -19.67 26.49
CA ASP A 442 7.56 -19.51 26.37
C ASP A 442 7.97 -18.05 26.11
N LEU A 443 7.19 -17.32 25.26
CA LEU A 443 7.41 -15.90 25.03
C LEU A 443 7.21 -15.07 26.32
N ILE A 444 6.16 -15.34 27.12
CA ILE A 444 5.95 -14.69 28.41
C ILE A 444 7.11 -15.01 29.38
N LEU A 445 7.60 -16.26 29.38
CA LEU A 445 8.80 -16.63 30.18
C LEU A 445 10.04 -15.87 29.73
N GLY A 446 10.21 -15.64 28.40
CA GLY A 446 11.27 -14.79 27.88
C GLY A 446 11.20 -13.35 28.42
N ALA A 447 10.00 -12.76 28.42
CA ALA A 447 9.76 -11.45 29.01
C ALA A 447 9.98 -11.41 30.52
N GLU A 448 9.71 -12.51 31.26
CA GLU A 448 10.03 -12.64 32.68
C GLU A 448 11.55 -12.72 32.91
N MET A 449 12.33 -13.37 32.02
CA MET A 449 13.78 -13.40 32.07
C MET A 449 14.37 -11.99 32.00
N ASP A 450 13.85 -11.11 31.16
CA ASP A 450 14.30 -9.72 31.04
C ASP A 450 14.14 -8.89 32.32
N LEU A 451 13.35 -9.35 33.30
CA LEU A 451 13.20 -8.69 34.60
C LEU A 451 14.32 -9.01 35.57
N THR A 452 15.03 -10.13 35.37
CA THR A 452 15.95 -10.66 36.39
C THR A 452 17.31 -11.08 35.86
N VAL A 453 17.38 -11.48 34.57
CA VAL A 453 18.64 -11.93 33.94
C VAL A 453 19.27 -10.73 33.24
N THR A 454 20.40 -10.27 33.75
CA THR A 454 21.12 -9.11 33.20
C THR A 454 22.34 -9.52 32.36
N SER A 455 22.79 -10.77 32.41
CA SER A 455 23.94 -11.29 31.66
C SER A 455 23.84 -12.80 31.47
N TYR A 456 24.57 -13.33 30.49
CA TYR A 456 24.58 -14.73 30.11
C TYR A 456 25.99 -15.31 30.21
N ALA A 457 26.18 -16.41 30.94
CA ALA A 457 27.49 -17.02 31.11
C ALA A 457 28.02 -17.64 29.82
N THR A 458 27.13 -18.31 29.05
CA THR A 458 27.49 -19.04 27.83
C THR A 458 26.52 -18.72 26.69
N PHE A 459 26.93 -19.00 25.45
CA PHE A 459 26.07 -18.87 24.29
C PHE A 459 24.84 -19.79 24.35
N ASP A 460 24.94 -20.96 24.95
CA ASP A 460 23.80 -21.86 25.14
C ASP A 460 22.72 -21.23 26.00
N ARG A 461 23.12 -20.52 27.07
CA ARG A 461 22.17 -19.78 27.91
C ARG A 461 21.54 -18.59 27.19
N LEU A 462 22.30 -17.87 26.37
CA LEU A 462 21.77 -16.83 25.51
C LEU A 462 20.83 -17.42 24.47
N SER A 463 21.15 -18.56 23.87
CA SER A 463 20.30 -19.24 22.87
C SER A 463 18.95 -19.64 23.46
N GLU A 464 18.90 -20.10 24.72
CA GLU A 464 17.65 -20.39 25.43
C GLU A 464 16.77 -19.15 25.58
N TYR A 465 17.35 -18.00 25.91
CA TYR A 465 16.64 -16.72 25.92
C TYR A 465 16.15 -16.33 24.51
N CYS A 466 17.03 -16.36 23.52
CA CYS A 466 16.69 -16.00 22.12
C CYS A 466 15.61 -16.92 21.54
N TYR A 467 15.59 -18.22 21.88
CA TYR A 467 14.48 -19.12 21.55
C TYR A 467 13.16 -18.56 22.08
N ARG A 468 13.11 -18.15 23.36
CA ARG A 468 11.88 -17.68 24.00
C ARG A 468 11.37 -16.37 23.40
N VAL A 469 12.23 -15.40 23.11
CA VAL A 469 11.81 -14.06 22.65
C VAL A 469 11.74 -13.93 21.12
N ALA A 470 12.40 -14.81 20.35
CA ALA A 470 12.44 -14.72 18.89
C ALA A 470 12.18 -16.05 18.18
N GLY A 471 12.66 -17.17 18.70
CA GLY A 471 12.36 -18.51 18.16
C GLY A 471 10.86 -18.80 18.18
N THR A 472 10.20 -18.55 19.32
CA THR A 472 8.73 -18.72 19.46
C THR A 472 7.96 -17.80 18.51
N VAL A 473 8.44 -16.58 18.25
CA VAL A 473 7.88 -15.67 17.25
C VAL A 473 7.99 -16.27 15.86
N GLY A 474 9.15 -16.81 15.50
CA GLY A 474 9.38 -17.53 14.25
C GLY A 474 8.44 -18.72 14.08
N LEU A 475 8.29 -19.52 15.13
CA LEU A 475 7.42 -20.70 15.16
C LEU A 475 5.94 -20.35 15.04
N THR A 476 5.44 -19.33 15.74
CA THR A 476 4.04 -18.87 15.60
C THR A 476 3.78 -18.31 14.20
N CYS A 477 4.72 -17.54 13.63
CA CYS A 477 4.62 -17.07 12.25
C CYS A 477 4.64 -18.23 11.24
N LEU A 478 5.41 -19.29 11.49
CA LEU A 478 5.50 -20.48 10.63
C LEU A 478 4.14 -21.17 10.49
N HIS A 479 3.39 -21.32 11.57
CA HIS A 479 2.03 -21.88 11.54
C HIS A 479 1.11 -21.05 10.62
N VAL A 480 1.16 -19.72 10.72
CA VAL A 480 0.40 -18.83 9.85
C VAL A 480 0.90 -18.89 8.39
N PHE A 481 2.19 -19.01 8.16
CA PHE A 481 2.75 -19.16 6.81
C PHE A 481 2.32 -20.48 6.15
N GLY A 482 2.10 -21.51 6.95
CA GLY A 482 1.80 -22.86 6.49
C GLY A 482 3.06 -23.58 6.01
N PHE A 483 3.23 -24.82 6.43
CA PHE A 483 4.38 -25.67 6.07
C PHE A 483 3.96 -27.14 6.00
N ARG A 484 4.80 -27.98 5.39
CA ARG A 484 4.55 -29.43 5.26
C ARG A 484 5.72 -30.28 5.77
N ASP A 485 6.94 -29.76 5.67
CA ASP A 485 8.13 -30.49 6.08
C ASP A 485 8.28 -30.45 7.60
N PRO A 486 8.43 -31.60 8.29
CA PRO A 486 8.61 -31.66 9.75
C PRO A 486 9.89 -30.96 10.24
N ARG A 487 10.84 -30.65 9.36
CA ARG A 487 12.07 -29.88 9.69
C ARG A 487 11.84 -28.37 9.68
N ALA A 488 10.70 -27.88 9.18
CA ALA A 488 10.44 -26.45 9.09
C ALA A 488 10.48 -25.72 10.45
N PRO A 489 10.00 -26.29 11.57
CA PRO A 489 10.14 -25.68 12.89
C PRO A 489 11.61 -25.41 13.29
N ASP A 490 12.52 -26.36 13.10
CA ASP A 490 13.95 -26.21 13.42
C ASP A 490 14.59 -25.08 12.58
N LEU A 491 14.21 -24.97 11.31
CA LEU A 491 14.68 -23.91 10.42
C LEU A 491 14.13 -22.53 10.84
N ALA A 492 12.86 -22.47 11.29
CA ALA A 492 12.23 -21.24 11.78
C ALA A 492 12.88 -20.75 13.09
N GLU A 493 13.22 -21.67 13.97
CA GLU A 493 13.94 -21.37 15.22
C GLU A 493 15.31 -20.79 14.93
N ARG A 494 16.11 -21.39 14.02
CA ARG A 494 17.41 -20.87 13.57
C ARG A 494 17.31 -19.46 13.01
N LEU A 495 16.31 -19.17 12.19
CA LEU A 495 16.07 -17.81 11.68
C LEU A 495 15.65 -16.84 12.78
N GLY A 496 14.82 -17.26 13.72
CA GLY A 496 14.46 -16.45 14.89
C GLY A 496 15.69 -16.07 15.71
N LEU A 497 16.57 -17.04 15.98
CA LEU A 497 17.83 -16.82 16.68
C LEU A 497 18.76 -15.87 15.91
N ALA A 498 18.90 -16.05 14.57
CA ALA A 498 19.69 -15.15 13.72
C ALA A 498 19.17 -13.71 13.75
N PHE A 499 17.84 -13.52 13.73
CA PHE A 499 17.22 -12.20 13.84
C PHE A 499 17.52 -11.54 15.20
N GLN A 500 17.45 -12.31 16.28
CA GLN A 500 17.70 -11.79 17.60
C GLN A 500 19.19 -11.45 17.82
N LEU A 501 20.13 -12.28 17.36
CA LEU A 501 21.55 -11.94 17.39
C LEU A 501 21.85 -10.66 16.58
N THR A 502 21.19 -10.48 15.45
CA THR A 502 21.31 -9.23 14.68
C THR A 502 20.81 -8.00 15.46
N ASN A 503 19.71 -8.15 16.23
CA ASN A 503 19.22 -7.09 17.11
C ASN A 503 20.20 -6.81 18.24
N ILE A 504 20.72 -7.84 18.92
CA ILE A 504 21.72 -7.73 19.98
C ILE A 504 22.97 -7.00 19.49
N LEU A 505 23.51 -7.38 18.33
CA LEU A 505 24.66 -6.72 17.72
C LEU A 505 24.41 -5.25 17.37
N ARG A 506 23.20 -4.92 16.95
CA ARG A 506 22.82 -3.53 16.64
C ARG A 506 22.70 -2.66 17.89
N ASP A 507 22.19 -3.23 18.96
CA ASP A 507 21.74 -2.49 20.14
C ASP A 507 22.67 -2.69 21.37
N VAL A 508 23.93 -3.13 21.17
CA VAL A 508 24.93 -3.41 22.23
C VAL A 508 25.04 -2.26 23.25
N ALA A 509 25.24 -1.02 22.80
CA ALA A 509 25.41 0.12 23.70
C ALA A 509 24.10 0.56 24.38
N PRO A 510 22.95 0.66 23.71
CA PRO A 510 21.66 0.87 24.35
C PRO A 510 21.31 -0.18 25.42
N ASP A 511 21.54 -1.47 25.12
CA ASP A 511 21.23 -2.56 26.02
C ASP A 511 22.13 -2.49 27.28
N PHE A 512 23.42 -2.21 27.08
CA PHE A 512 24.35 -1.99 28.21
C PHE A 512 23.92 -0.80 29.08
N ALA A 513 23.47 0.30 28.46
CA ALA A 513 22.99 1.48 29.19
C ALA A 513 21.74 1.18 30.07
N MET A 514 20.94 0.17 29.66
CA MET A 514 19.81 -0.35 30.44
C MET A 514 20.21 -1.43 31.46
N GLY A 515 21.51 -1.71 31.61
CA GLY A 515 22.03 -2.73 32.52
C GLY A 515 21.92 -4.16 32.02
N ARG A 516 21.76 -4.35 30.69
CA ARG A 516 21.64 -5.66 30.05
C ARG A 516 22.87 -5.98 29.21
N VAL A 517 23.46 -7.16 29.41
CA VAL A 517 24.62 -7.67 28.66
C VAL A 517 24.23 -8.97 27.97
N TYR A 518 23.89 -8.91 26.69
CA TYR A 518 23.52 -10.09 25.93
C TYR A 518 24.72 -10.81 25.30
N ILE A 519 25.90 -10.17 25.19
CA ILE A 519 27.11 -10.86 24.75
C ILE A 519 27.52 -11.87 25.84
N PRO A 520 27.71 -13.17 25.49
CA PRO A 520 28.09 -14.19 26.45
C PRO A 520 29.41 -13.87 27.19
N GLN A 521 29.45 -14.12 28.49
CA GLN A 521 30.66 -13.89 29.29
C GLN A 521 31.86 -14.70 28.76
N GLU A 522 31.63 -15.97 28.35
CA GLU A 522 32.68 -16.81 27.74
C GLU A 522 33.31 -16.19 26.51
N ASP A 523 32.49 -15.45 25.68
CA ASP A 523 32.99 -14.79 24.51
C ASP A 523 33.71 -13.47 24.85
N LEU A 524 33.20 -12.71 25.84
CA LEU A 524 33.93 -11.56 26.41
C LEU A 524 35.31 -11.97 26.89
N ASP A 525 35.40 -13.03 27.71
CA ASP A 525 36.64 -13.54 28.25
C ASP A 525 37.60 -14.03 27.15
N ARG A 526 37.06 -14.70 26.14
CA ARG A 526 37.81 -15.21 24.98
C ARG A 526 38.56 -14.12 24.22
N PHE A 527 37.91 -12.95 24.05
CA PHE A 527 38.49 -11.82 23.33
C PHE A 527 39.14 -10.78 24.24
N GLY A 528 39.26 -11.05 25.54
CA GLY A 528 39.86 -10.16 26.52
C GLY A 528 39.09 -8.87 26.72
N CYS A 529 37.77 -8.90 26.50
CA CYS A 529 36.85 -7.79 26.69
C CYS A 529 36.16 -7.90 28.07
N ARG A 530 35.78 -6.77 28.63
CA ARG A 530 34.93 -6.69 29.81
C ARG A 530 33.54 -6.15 29.44
N ALA A 531 32.55 -6.40 30.30
CA ALA A 531 31.20 -5.88 30.07
C ALA A 531 31.17 -4.35 29.89
N GLU A 532 32.03 -3.62 30.63
CA GLU A 532 32.14 -2.15 30.56
C GLU A 532 32.61 -1.65 29.18
N ASP A 533 33.35 -2.47 28.40
CA ASP A 533 33.84 -2.13 27.08
C ASP A 533 32.66 -2.03 26.05
N LEU A 534 31.51 -2.66 26.36
CA LEU A 534 30.30 -2.58 25.59
C LEU A 534 29.64 -1.19 25.60
N ARG A 535 30.15 -0.26 26.43
CA ARG A 535 29.78 1.16 26.39
C ARG A 535 30.42 1.88 25.18
N GLY A 536 31.53 1.34 24.66
CA GLY A 536 32.40 1.99 23.69
C GLY A 536 33.47 2.88 24.35
N PRO A 537 34.40 3.41 23.60
CA PRO A 537 34.54 3.35 22.13
C PRO A 537 34.94 1.95 21.62
N LEU A 538 34.74 1.71 20.34
CA LEU A 538 35.11 0.45 19.68
C LEU A 538 36.62 0.25 19.67
N THR A 539 37.11 -0.77 20.42
CA THR A 539 38.50 -1.24 20.39
C THR A 539 38.70 -2.37 19.39
N ASP A 540 39.93 -2.74 19.05
CA ASP A 540 40.21 -3.86 18.11
C ASP A 540 39.71 -5.20 18.71
N SER A 541 39.93 -5.48 20.00
CA SER A 541 39.41 -6.68 20.66
C SER A 541 37.88 -6.74 20.63
N LEU A 542 37.22 -5.61 20.91
CA LEU A 542 35.76 -5.53 20.86
C LEU A 542 35.23 -5.72 19.41
N ARG A 543 35.95 -5.21 18.41
CA ARG A 543 35.63 -5.45 17.00
C ARG A 543 35.73 -6.93 16.64
N GLU A 544 36.79 -7.61 17.05
CA GLU A 544 36.99 -9.06 16.82
C GLU A 544 35.88 -9.88 17.49
N LEU A 545 35.48 -9.51 18.70
CA LEU A 545 34.34 -10.13 19.40
C LEU A 545 33.03 -9.95 18.62
N LEU A 546 32.70 -8.71 18.20
CA LEU A 546 31.47 -8.44 17.45
C LEU A 546 31.48 -9.12 16.07
N GLU A 547 32.64 -9.23 15.42
CA GLU A 547 32.81 -10.01 14.18
C GLU A 547 32.54 -11.51 14.40
N PHE A 548 33.04 -12.07 15.50
CA PHE A 548 32.78 -13.46 15.88
C PHE A 548 31.29 -13.73 16.10
N GLU A 549 30.57 -12.84 16.79
CA GLU A 549 29.13 -12.95 17.01
C GLU A 549 28.34 -12.77 15.69
N ALA A 550 28.78 -11.88 14.82
CA ALA A 550 28.20 -11.73 13.48
C ALA A 550 28.38 -12.99 12.63
N ASP A 551 29.55 -13.64 12.69
CA ASP A 551 29.80 -14.92 12.01
C ASP A 551 28.86 -16.03 12.52
N ARG A 552 28.53 -16.02 13.82
CA ARG A 552 27.55 -16.92 14.43
C ARG A 552 26.14 -16.66 13.89
N ALA A 553 25.71 -15.39 13.81
CA ALA A 553 24.45 -15.00 13.23
C ALA A 553 24.35 -15.39 11.73
N TRP A 554 25.41 -15.18 10.94
CA TRP A 554 25.46 -15.56 9.53
C TRP A 554 25.31 -17.07 9.30
N ARG A 555 25.93 -17.90 10.15
CA ARG A 555 25.74 -19.37 10.08
C ARG A 555 24.29 -19.75 10.27
N LEU A 556 23.61 -19.15 11.26
CA LEU A 556 22.20 -19.40 11.53
C LEU A 556 21.30 -18.94 10.36
N TYR A 557 21.63 -17.82 9.70
CA TYR A 557 20.93 -17.41 8.45
C TYR A 557 21.08 -18.45 7.35
N GLN A 558 22.29 -18.98 7.16
CA GLN A 558 22.56 -20.00 6.13
C GLN A 558 21.80 -21.31 6.43
N GLU A 559 21.83 -21.74 7.68
CA GLU A 559 21.15 -22.96 8.13
C GLU A 559 19.61 -22.81 8.05
N GLY A 560 19.07 -21.65 8.37
CA GLY A 560 17.62 -21.39 8.37
C GLY A 560 17.04 -21.04 6.99
N ALA A 561 17.86 -20.60 6.05
CA ALA A 561 17.45 -20.15 4.71
C ALA A 561 16.57 -21.12 3.92
N PRO A 562 16.78 -22.46 3.95
CA PRO A 562 15.93 -23.41 3.26
C PRO A 562 14.46 -23.34 3.66
N LEU A 563 14.11 -22.70 4.77
CA LEU A 563 12.72 -22.51 5.21
C LEU A 563 11.86 -21.81 4.13
N ILE A 564 12.44 -20.94 3.30
CA ILE A 564 11.71 -20.26 2.22
C ILE A 564 10.99 -21.24 1.30
N ASP A 565 11.64 -22.37 1.01
CA ASP A 565 11.06 -23.39 0.11
C ASP A 565 10.07 -24.30 0.83
N GLN A 566 10.12 -24.36 2.17
CA GLN A 566 9.26 -25.20 3.00
C GLN A 566 7.90 -24.58 3.31
N VAL A 567 7.80 -23.22 3.27
CA VAL A 567 6.55 -22.52 3.53
C VAL A 567 5.67 -22.50 2.27
N GLU A 568 4.35 -22.32 2.47
CA GLU A 568 3.41 -22.19 1.36
C GLU A 568 3.82 -21.08 0.38
N PRO A 569 3.58 -21.25 -0.94
CA PRO A 569 4.02 -20.29 -1.97
C PRO A 569 3.56 -18.86 -1.71
N GLY A 570 2.35 -18.67 -1.17
CA GLY A 570 1.78 -17.35 -0.84
C GLY A 570 2.48 -16.64 0.33
N SER A 571 3.28 -17.35 1.12
CA SER A 571 4.01 -16.81 2.28
C SER A 571 5.51 -16.57 2.00
N ARG A 572 6.06 -17.15 0.92
CA ARG A 572 7.50 -17.10 0.58
C ARG A 572 8.03 -15.67 0.42
N ALA A 573 7.26 -14.81 -0.24
CA ALA A 573 7.65 -13.42 -0.44
C ALA A 573 7.82 -12.67 0.88
N THR A 574 6.92 -12.89 1.83
CA THR A 574 6.96 -12.26 3.16
C THR A 574 8.15 -12.77 3.97
N LEU A 575 8.35 -14.09 4.02
CA LEU A 575 9.50 -14.67 4.72
C LEU A 575 10.83 -14.21 4.11
N GLY A 576 10.93 -14.21 2.76
CA GLY A 576 12.12 -13.71 2.06
C GLY A 576 12.41 -12.23 2.30
N ALA A 577 11.37 -11.39 2.43
CA ALA A 577 11.53 -9.98 2.78
C ALA A 577 12.04 -9.80 4.22
N LEU A 578 11.55 -10.60 5.17
CA LEU A 578 12.04 -10.60 6.56
C LEU A 578 13.52 -11.00 6.63
N ILE A 579 13.88 -12.14 6.04
CA ILE A 579 15.28 -12.60 6.03
C ILE A 579 16.19 -11.54 5.41
N ARG A 580 15.81 -10.96 4.26
CA ARG A 580 16.60 -9.91 3.61
C ARG A 580 16.73 -8.66 4.46
N THR A 581 15.67 -8.23 5.14
CA THR A 581 15.69 -7.05 5.99
C THR A 581 16.72 -7.20 7.11
N TYR A 582 16.69 -8.32 7.81
CA TYR A 582 17.59 -8.55 8.94
C TYR A 582 19.02 -8.89 8.51
N SER A 583 19.21 -9.70 7.47
CA SER A 583 20.55 -9.99 6.92
C SER A 583 21.24 -8.74 6.35
N THR A 584 20.47 -7.82 5.73
CA THR A 584 21.04 -6.53 5.29
C THR A 584 21.40 -5.64 6.47
N LEU A 585 20.63 -5.69 7.56
CA LEU A 585 20.97 -4.96 8.77
C LEU A 585 22.31 -5.45 9.36
N LEU A 586 22.50 -6.76 9.41
CA LEU A 586 23.78 -7.37 9.83
C LEU A 586 24.94 -6.98 8.90
N ALA A 587 24.75 -7.06 7.59
CA ALA A 587 25.75 -6.63 6.62
C ALA A 587 26.16 -5.15 6.80
N ARG A 588 25.22 -4.27 7.15
CA ARG A 588 25.54 -2.86 7.43
C ARG A 588 26.32 -2.65 8.70
N ILE A 589 26.11 -3.47 9.73
CA ILE A 589 26.93 -3.47 10.94
C ILE A 589 28.37 -3.82 10.55
N GLU A 590 28.57 -4.84 9.70
CA GLU A 590 29.89 -5.21 9.16
C GLU A 590 30.51 -4.10 8.31
N GLU A 591 29.74 -3.52 7.34
CA GLU A 591 30.21 -2.42 6.46
C GLU A 591 30.68 -1.19 7.24
N ARG A 592 30.13 -0.95 8.44
CA ARG A 592 30.58 0.10 9.37
C ARG A 592 31.77 -0.33 10.25
N GLY A 593 32.35 -1.49 10.00
CA GLY A 593 33.43 -2.05 10.82
C GLY A 593 32.98 -2.29 12.26
N PHE A 594 31.71 -2.66 12.47
CA PHE A 594 31.07 -2.90 13.77
C PHE A 594 30.92 -1.65 14.68
N ASP A 595 31.06 -0.45 14.11
CA ASP A 595 30.73 0.77 14.88
C ASP A 595 29.23 0.93 15.01
N VAL A 596 28.68 0.36 16.09
CA VAL A 596 27.30 0.49 16.56
C VAL A 596 27.15 1.53 17.68
N PHE A 597 28.25 2.16 18.08
CA PHE A 597 28.36 3.09 19.22
C PHE A 597 28.12 4.54 18.80
N THR A 598 28.65 4.95 17.65
CA THR A 598 28.53 6.35 17.14
C THR A 598 27.09 6.67 16.71
N SER A 599 26.40 5.73 16.06
CA SER A 599 24.99 5.91 15.67
C SER A 599 24.31 4.57 15.41
N ARG A 600 23.03 4.49 15.78
CA ARG A 600 22.23 3.27 15.59
C ARG A 600 22.10 2.89 14.12
N VAL A 601 22.45 1.67 13.76
CA VAL A 601 22.32 1.14 12.41
C VAL A 601 20.85 0.88 12.10
N SER A 602 20.35 1.42 11.00
CA SER A 602 18.95 1.26 10.59
C SER A 602 18.80 1.18 9.07
N LEU A 603 17.71 0.57 8.62
CA LEU A 603 17.30 0.57 7.22
C LEU A 603 16.24 1.65 6.99
N SER A 604 16.37 2.38 5.89
CA SER A 604 15.37 3.37 5.48
C SER A 604 14.03 2.69 5.10
N ARG A 605 12.93 3.44 5.18
CA ARG A 605 11.60 2.94 4.75
C ARG A 605 11.58 2.55 3.27
N THR A 606 12.35 3.24 2.44
CA THR A 606 12.48 2.95 1.00
C THR A 606 13.16 1.62 0.73
N GLU A 607 14.21 1.28 1.46
CA GLU A 607 14.91 0.00 1.33
C GLU A 607 14.06 -1.17 1.78
N LYS A 608 13.37 -1.05 2.92
CA LYS A 608 12.42 -2.07 3.39
C LYS A 608 11.32 -2.34 2.36
N LEU A 609 10.82 -1.28 1.70
CA LEU A 609 9.85 -1.39 0.63
C LEU A 609 10.42 -2.04 -0.63
N GLN A 610 11.67 -1.71 -1.02
CA GLN A 610 12.35 -2.35 -2.14
C GLN A 610 12.55 -3.86 -1.90
N TYR A 611 12.85 -4.28 -0.67
CA TYR A 611 12.99 -5.71 -0.35
C TYR A 611 11.66 -6.45 -0.47
N LEU A 612 10.57 -5.86 -0.03
CA LEU A 612 9.24 -6.42 -0.21
C LEU A 612 8.86 -6.56 -1.70
N LEU A 613 9.12 -5.51 -2.49
CA LEU A 613 8.86 -5.49 -3.94
C LEU A 613 9.70 -6.52 -4.69
N SER A 614 11.00 -6.61 -4.38
CA SER A 614 11.91 -7.56 -5.03
C SER A 614 11.59 -9.01 -4.67
N ALA A 615 11.12 -9.29 -3.45
CA ALA A 615 10.69 -10.61 -3.03
C ALA A 615 9.40 -11.04 -3.75
N GLY A 616 8.43 -10.11 -3.93
CA GLY A 616 7.18 -10.35 -4.67
C GLY A 616 7.41 -10.63 -6.16
N LEU A 617 8.29 -9.86 -6.82
CA LEU A 617 8.65 -10.06 -8.23
C LEU A 617 9.31 -11.44 -8.48
N ARG A 618 10.17 -11.89 -7.55
CA ARG A 618 10.86 -13.18 -7.66
C ARG A 618 9.95 -14.38 -7.36
N ALA A 619 9.01 -14.26 -6.45
CA ALA A 619 8.04 -15.31 -6.16
C ALA A 619 7.08 -15.60 -7.32
N GLY A 620 6.87 -14.62 -8.23
CA GLY A 620 6.06 -14.76 -9.44
C GLY A 620 6.77 -15.37 -10.65
N LEU A 621 8.10 -15.43 -10.67
CA LEU A 621 8.88 -15.71 -11.88
C LEU A 621 9.55 -17.08 -11.96
N THR A 622 9.78 -17.82 -10.86
CA THR A 622 10.45 -19.15 -10.95
C THR A 622 10.13 -20.10 -9.79
N SER A 623 9.98 -21.38 -10.12
CA SER A 623 9.90 -22.50 -9.15
C SER A 623 11.27 -23.00 -8.62
N LYS A 624 12.36 -22.26 -8.87
CA LYS A 624 13.74 -22.62 -8.43
C LYS A 624 14.49 -21.37 -7.96
N THR A 625 14.26 -20.93 -6.72
CA THR A 625 14.84 -19.66 -6.24
C THR A 625 15.69 -19.73 -4.96
N SER A 626 15.80 -20.87 -4.28
CA SER A 626 16.62 -21.02 -3.07
C SER A 626 18.12 -20.72 -3.27
N GLY A 627 18.69 -21.11 -4.41
CA GLY A 627 20.13 -20.99 -4.65
C GLY A 627 20.65 -19.62 -5.12
N ARG A 628 19.78 -18.65 -5.42
CA ARG A 628 20.24 -17.38 -6.03
C ARG A 628 20.37 -16.22 -5.04
N TRP A 629 19.53 -16.15 -4.01
CA TRP A 629 19.69 -15.16 -2.95
C TRP A 629 20.87 -15.49 -2.02
N GLU A 630 21.11 -16.78 -1.73
CA GLU A 630 22.34 -17.24 -1.07
C GLU A 630 23.57 -16.72 -1.80
N LYS A 631 23.60 -16.85 -3.14
CA LYS A 631 24.68 -16.33 -3.97
C LYS A 631 24.78 -14.80 -3.93
N ASP A 632 23.68 -14.07 -3.91
CA ASP A 632 23.68 -12.60 -3.93
C ASP A 632 24.10 -11.98 -2.57
N VAL A 633 23.73 -12.59 -1.43
CA VAL A 633 24.09 -12.11 -0.09
C VAL A 633 25.46 -12.61 0.33
N LEU A 634 25.79 -13.88 0.03
CA LEU A 634 27.08 -14.49 0.37
C LEU A 634 28.21 -14.10 -0.60
N ALA A 635 27.91 -13.81 -1.88
CA ALA A 635 28.91 -13.33 -2.85
C ALA A 635 29.40 -11.92 -2.54
N LYS A 636 28.59 -11.06 -1.95
CA LYS A 636 29.04 -9.75 -1.45
C LYS A 636 30.09 -9.93 -0.34
N ARG A 637 29.85 -10.85 0.59
CA ARG A 637 30.80 -11.14 1.68
C ARG A 637 32.12 -11.75 1.19
N SER A 638 32.08 -12.65 0.19
CA SER A 638 33.29 -13.28 -0.37
C SER A 638 34.11 -12.36 -1.29
N GLY A 639 33.47 -11.35 -1.90
CA GLY A 639 34.13 -10.33 -2.73
C GLY A 639 34.92 -9.32 -1.93
N ASP A 640 34.43 -8.93 -0.74
CA ASP A 640 35.10 -7.95 0.14
C ASP A 640 36.24 -8.58 0.95
N ARG A 641 36.13 -9.84 1.41
CA ARG A 641 37.24 -10.54 2.07
C ARG A 641 38.46 -10.75 1.15
N ARG A 642 38.28 -10.85 -0.17
CA ARG A 642 39.42 -10.90 -1.13
C ARG A 642 40.09 -9.55 -1.33
N ARG A 643 39.42 -8.43 -1.06
CA ARG A 643 40.00 -7.08 -1.13
C ARG A 643 40.73 -6.69 0.16
N SER A 644 40.27 -7.13 1.33
CA SER A 644 40.91 -6.85 2.62
C SER A 644 42.05 -7.82 2.98
N GLY A 645 42.00 -9.09 2.54
CA GLY A 645 43.06 -10.08 2.78
C GLY A 645 44.33 -9.89 1.92
N GLY A 646 44.25 -9.06 0.86
CA GLY A 646 45.41 -8.76 0.00
C GLY A 646 46.35 -7.65 0.50
N ALA A 647 45.91 -6.87 1.51
CA ALA A 647 46.71 -5.75 2.04
C ALA A 647 47.52 -6.09 3.31
N GLY A 648 47.22 -7.21 4.00
CA GLY A 648 47.85 -7.59 5.28
C GLY A 648 49.08 -8.50 5.19
N LEU A 649 49.38 -9.13 4.02
CA LEU A 649 50.42 -10.14 3.89
C LEU A 649 51.73 -9.66 3.21
N ARG A 650 51.92 -8.35 3.00
CA ARG A 650 53.16 -7.79 2.41
C ARG A 650 54.02 -6.95 3.38
N ARG A 651 53.85 -7.06 4.69
CA ARG A 651 54.72 -6.37 5.68
C ARG A 651 55.22 -7.30 6.79
N ARG A 652 55.74 -8.51 6.46
CA ARG A 652 56.68 -9.26 7.31
C ARG A 652 57.53 -10.17 6.45
N ALA A 653 58.40 -9.60 5.64
CA ALA A 653 59.65 -10.20 5.16
C ALA A 653 60.52 -9.04 4.67
N GLY A 654 61.38 -8.56 5.54
CA GLY A 654 62.40 -7.55 5.32
C GLY A 654 63.02 -7.17 6.64
#